data_b78b9d9302c6297bcbf79ce1037fc119
#
_entry.id   b78b9d9302c6297bcbf79ce1037fc119
#
_cell.length_a   1.000
_cell.length_b   1.000
_cell.length_c   1.000
_cell.angle_alpha   90.00
_cell.angle_beta   90.00
_cell.angle_gamma   90.00
#
_symmetry.space_group_name_H-M   'P 1'
#
loop_
_entity.id
_entity.type
_entity.pdbx_description
1 polymer ?
#
loop_
_entity_poly.entity_id
_entity_poly.type
_entity_poly.pdbx_seq_one_letter_code
_entity_poly.pdbx_strand_id
1 'polypeptide(L)'
;MTSSENTLGVISDCRFPRDGKTDEMAGYKLLSAIRAEDEFVPLIMESTEADKSGWAEKCGAHFIDKNSKKIGVDLRRLVRRHFGFGDFVFLDPNTMEEVARIKNLKDLQNNIFTLPKESLLYHITRNNVSRWLCSRALFPISEFLKHITWDSLQDVDAHRQIIYDAIVSYRRMKNQGVVAVFHRDRFDRFSNFARIGEGSLGGKGRGLAFLDHIIKQHPELNAFDNADVMIPKTVVLCTDIFDEFMDTNELYQIALSDIPDEEILRAFLRARLPERLIGDLEAYLDVVRQPIAIRSSSLLEDAHYQPFAGIYSTYMIPYVESRDVRLKMLRDAIKGVYASVFYRDSKAYMTATSNVIDQEKMAVILQEVAGNRYGDRFYPNISGVARSVNYYPIGDEQAEDGTVNLALGLGKYIVDGGMNLRVCPAHPDKVLQTSEMEIALRETQTRFYALEMKAVEEDFRVDDGFNLLKLPVKEAEQDGSLQFIASTYDPYDMVIRDGIYDGGRKLVTFCGVLQQGVFPLPELLRLILKLGRESMRREVEIEFAVKLNPDRTGVFYLLQIRPMVDNKMMLDEDLTEIPDEKTLIRSHNAIGQGVSNEVYDVVYVKTDDYSAYNNPAIADEIDRINRRFLEEGRNYVLVGPGRWGSSDPWLGVPVKWPNISAARVIVESGLTNYRVDPSQGTHFFQNLTSFGVGYFTVNDFLGDGVYNQAFLNSQPAVEETAHVRHVRFSSPVVIKVDGMKKEGVVMLPGVE
;
A
#
# COMPACT_ATOMS: atom_id res chain seq x y z
N MET A 1 15.05 28.29 39.64
CA MET A 1 14.63 28.47 38.22
C MET A 1 14.61 27.10 37.61
N THR A 2 13.46 26.63 37.22
CA THR A 2 13.41 25.50 36.29
C THR A 2 13.89 26.03 34.97
N SER A 3 15.08 25.60 34.51
CA SER A 3 15.60 25.93 33.18
C SER A 3 14.59 25.44 32.17
N SER A 4 13.98 26.35 31.43
CA SER A 4 13.17 25.97 30.28
C SER A 4 14.15 25.43 29.23
N GLU A 5 14.03 24.15 28.88
CA GLU A 5 14.85 23.47 27.88
C GLU A 5 14.86 24.19 26.53
N ASN A 6 13.87 25.04 26.28
CA ASN A 6 13.64 25.77 25.03
C ASN A 6 13.99 27.28 25.12
N THR A 7 14.88 27.68 26.05
CA THR A 7 15.28 29.08 26.18
C THR A 7 16.18 29.52 25.03
N LEU A 8 15.72 30.46 24.21
CA LEU A 8 16.49 31.01 23.06
C LEU A 8 17.52 32.09 23.51
N GLY A 9 17.22 32.76 24.59
CA GLY A 9 18.04 33.81 25.17
C GLY A 9 17.29 34.53 26.28
N VAL A 10 17.95 35.38 27.03
CA VAL A 10 17.38 36.13 28.15
C VAL A 10 17.54 37.61 27.97
N ILE A 11 16.44 38.35 28.15
CA ILE A 11 16.42 39.80 28.20
C ILE A 11 16.08 40.22 29.63
N SER A 12 16.91 41.02 30.27
CA SER A 12 16.68 41.46 31.64
C SER A 12 16.89 42.96 31.78
N ASP A 13 16.00 43.60 32.53
CA ASP A 13 16.27 44.90 33.07
C ASP A 13 17.46 44.83 34.03
N CYS A 14 18.25 45.86 34.10
CA CYS A 14 19.36 46.01 35.05
C CYS A 14 18.85 46.00 36.48
N ARG A 15 17.70 46.65 36.73
CA ARG A 15 17.10 46.90 38.03
C ARG A 15 15.68 46.36 38.11
N PHE A 16 15.40 45.52 39.09
CA PHE A 16 14.03 45.02 39.40
C PHE A 16 13.91 44.64 40.89
N PRO A 17 12.66 44.58 41.44
CA PRO A 17 12.44 44.21 42.83
C PRO A 17 12.92 42.78 43.13
N ARG A 18 13.66 42.63 44.25
CA ARG A 18 14.02 41.35 44.83
C ARG A 18 13.67 41.41 46.32
N ASP A 19 12.92 40.40 46.77
CA ASP A 19 12.43 40.31 48.16
C ASP A 19 11.70 41.57 48.66
N GLY A 20 10.94 42.23 47.77
CA GLY A 20 10.14 43.44 48.04
C GLY A 20 10.95 44.76 48.05
N LYS A 21 12.25 44.71 47.74
CA LYS A 21 13.11 45.91 47.65
C LYS A 21 13.73 45.99 46.26
N THR A 22 13.82 47.19 45.68
CA THR A 22 14.50 47.44 44.43
C THR A 22 15.98 47.12 44.56
N ASP A 23 16.51 46.17 43.81
CA ASP A 23 17.93 45.79 43.74
C ASP A 23 18.52 46.38 42.46
N GLU A 24 19.42 47.34 42.56
CA GLU A 24 20.09 48.01 41.44
C GLU A 24 20.95 47.05 40.59
N MET A 25 21.37 45.94 41.16
CA MET A 25 22.21 44.93 40.53
C MET A 25 21.45 43.65 40.21
N ALA A 26 20.13 43.61 40.32
CA ALA A 26 19.34 42.40 40.15
C ALA A 26 19.56 41.73 38.78
N GLY A 27 19.54 42.50 37.71
CA GLY A 27 19.80 42.01 36.33
C GLY A 27 21.22 41.47 36.16
N TYR A 28 22.22 42.19 36.65
CA TYR A 28 23.61 41.70 36.59
C TYR A 28 23.78 40.36 37.33
N LYS A 29 23.24 40.26 38.58
CA LYS A 29 23.30 39.02 39.34
C LYS A 29 22.59 37.89 38.63
N LEU A 30 21.41 38.12 38.04
CA LEU A 30 20.64 37.14 37.31
C LEU A 30 21.42 36.68 36.07
N LEU A 31 21.87 37.60 35.21
CA LEU A 31 22.54 37.26 33.99
C LEU A 31 23.91 36.60 34.24
N SER A 32 24.62 37.01 35.31
CA SER A 32 25.87 36.34 35.72
C SER A 32 25.65 34.93 36.23
N ALA A 33 24.55 34.66 36.95
CA ALA A 33 24.18 33.30 37.36
C ALA A 33 23.83 32.42 36.15
N ILE A 34 23.06 32.95 35.21
CA ILE A 34 22.72 32.23 33.98
C ILE A 34 23.98 31.92 33.15
N ARG A 35 24.88 32.91 33.02
CA ARG A 35 26.16 32.72 32.29
C ARG A 35 27.04 31.64 32.92
N ALA A 36 27.00 31.50 34.25
CA ALA A 36 27.73 30.44 34.95
C ALA A 36 27.17 29.05 34.69
N GLU A 37 25.87 28.93 34.41
CA GLU A 37 25.21 27.64 34.08
C GLU A 37 25.29 27.32 32.58
N ASP A 38 25.14 28.31 31.70
CA ASP A 38 25.21 28.17 30.24
C ASP A 38 26.10 29.29 29.64
N GLU A 39 27.31 28.90 29.27
CA GLU A 39 28.33 29.80 28.71
C GLU A 39 27.89 30.47 27.40
N PHE A 40 26.99 29.84 26.64
CA PHE A 40 26.66 30.26 25.28
C PHE A 40 25.26 30.85 25.12
N VAL A 41 24.40 30.84 26.13
CA VAL A 41 23.07 31.44 26.03
C VAL A 41 23.17 32.98 25.75
N PRO A 42 22.48 33.51 24.76
CA PRO A 42 22.47 34.92 24.46
C PRO A 42 21.81 35.74 25.58
N LEU A 43 22.50 36.75 26.06
CA LEU A 43 22.01 37.59 27.13
C LEU A 43 21.93 39.07 26.61
N ILE A 44 20.82 39.73 26.94
CA ILE A 44 20.62 41.15 26.69
C ILE A 44 20.27 41.81 28.02
N MET A 45 21.01 42.85 28.36
CA MET A 45 20.73 43.72 29.50
C MET A 45 20.21 45.07 29.00
N GLU A 46 19.10 45.52 29.54
CA GLU A 46 18.51 46.79 29.22
C GLU A 46 18.52 47.74 30.42
N SER A 47 18.83 49.03 30.21
CA SER A 47 18.82 50.06 31.25
C SER A 47 18.55 51.44 30.67
N THR A 48 18.00 52.33 31.51
CA THR A 48 17.94 53.77 31.23
C THR A 48 19.24 54.47 31.56
N GLU A 49 20.18 53.80 32.21
CA GLU A 49 21.47 54.33 32.66
C GLU A 49 22.59 53.77 31.80
N ALA A 50 23.16 54.61 30.90
CA ALA A 50 24.16 54.20 29.92
C ALA A 50 25.48 53.68 30.55
N ASP A 51 25.83 54.12 31.77
CA ASP A 51 26.99 53.63 32.52
C ASP A 51 26.91 52.19 32.96
N LYS A 52 25.71 51.59 32.95
CA LYS A 52 25.50 50.13 33.21
C LYS A 52 25.98 49.22 32.08
N SER A 53 26.38 49.76 30.93
CA SER A 53 26.96 48.97 29.82
C SER A 53 28.16 48.13 30.26
N GLY A 54 29.00 48.61 31.18
CA GLY A 54 30.11 47.83 31.74
C GLY A 54 29.70 46.62 32.58
N TRP A 55 28.47 46.58 33.14
CA TRP A 55 27.95 45.39 33.81
C TRP A 55 27.48 44.32 32.79
N ALA A 56 26.86 44.76 31.70
CA ALA A 56 26.51 43.87 30.61
C ALA A 56 27.76 43.21 30.04
N GLU A 57 28.83 43.95 29.76
CA GLU A 57 30.10 43.41 29.27
C GLU A 57 30.71 42.36 30.25
N LYS A 58 30.72 42.64 31.55
CA LYS A 58 31.23 41.71 32.58
C LYS A 58 30.48 40.36 32.65
N CYS A 59 29.19 40.33 32.36
CA CYS A 59 28.42 39.06 32.31
C CYS A 59 28.26 38.53 30.88
N GLY A 60 28.94 39.09 29.88
CA GLY A 60 28.86 38.68 28.49
C GLY A 60 27.48 38.92 27.87
N ALA A 61 26.77 39.97 28.31
CA ALA A 61 25.48 40.36 27.76
C ALA A 61 25.62 41.53 26.79
N HIS A 62 24.73 41.62 25.80
CA HIS A 62 24.58 42.81 24.96
C HIS A 62 23.79 43.86 25.70
N PHE A 63 24.25 45.13 25.62
CA PHE A 63 23.60 46.24 26.30
C PHE A 63 22.63 46.98 25.37
N ILE A 64 21.47 47.36 25.89
CA ILE A 64 20.50 48.24 25.23
C ILE A 64 20.19 49.45 26.13
N ASP A 65 20.40 50.65 25.60
CA ASP A 65 19.95 51.87 26.23
C ASP A 65 18.44 52.07 25.98
N LYS A 66 17.65 52.06 27.03
CA LYS A 66 16.18 52.27 26.97
C LYS A 66 15.81 53.70 26.53
N ASN A 67 16.71 54.65 26.67
CA ASN A 67 16.49 56.05 26.23
C ASN A 67 16.79 56.25 24.72
N SER A 68 17.34 55.22 24.08
CA SER A 68 17.63 55.29 22.63
C SER A 68 16.34 55.42 21.81
N LYS A 69 16.28 56.45 20.94
CA LYS A 69 15.17 56.58 19.96
C LYS A 69 15.08 55.40 18.99
N LYS A 70 16.09 54.55 18.93
CA LYS A 70 16.19 53.36 18.07
C LYS A 70 16.05 52.05 18.82
N ILE A 71 15.62 52.06 20.09
CA ILE A 71 15.56 50.88 20.96
C ILE A 71 14.88 49.67 20.27
N GLY A 72 13.74 49.87 19.60
CA GLY A 72 13.02 48.78 18.92
C GLY A 72 13.79 48.22 17.70
N VAL A 73 14.62 49.03 17.04
CA VAL A 73 15.47 48.61 15.93
C VAL A 73 16.66 47.80 16.46
N ASP A 74 17.29 48.31 17.53
CA ASP A 74 18.47 47.67 18.12
C ASP A 74 18.09 46.35 18.79
N LEU A 75 16.98 46.30 19.53
CA LEU A 75 16.45 45.06 20.10
C LEU A 75 16.12 44.01 19.01
N ARG A 76 15.42 44.44 17.96
CA ARG A 76 15.08 43.56 16.84
C ARG A 76 16.34 43.02 16.16
N ARG A 77 17.37 43.84 15.98
CA ARG A 77 18.65 43.43 15.40
C ARG A 77 19.37 42.41 16.27
N LEU A 78 19.46 42.62 17.59
CA LEU A 78 20.09 41.70 18.54
C LEU A 78 19.34 40.39 18.64
N VAL A 79 18.01 40.42 18.75
CA VAL A 79 17.17 39.21 18.80
C VAL A 79 17.31 38.40 17.51
N ARG A 80 17.24 39.02 16.34
CA ARG A 80 17.44 38.29 15.08
C ARG A 80 18.83 37.66 14.99
N ARG A 81 19.88 38.40 15.42
CA ARG A 81 21.25 37.91 15.27
C ARG A 81 21.65 36.86 16.29
N HIS A 82 21.18 36.95 17.54
CA HIS A 82 21.67 36.10 18.64
C HIS A 82 20.67 35.05 19.11
N PHE A 83 19.34 35.28 18.97
CA PHE A 83 18.32 34.31 19.40
C PHE A 83 17.91 33.35 18.30
N GLY A 84 18.58 33.34 17.16
CA GLY A 84 18.38 32.40 16.09
C GLY A 84 17.24 32.72 15.11
N PHE A 85 16.63 33.90 15.19
CA PHE A 85 15.60 34.30 14.23
C PHE A 85 16.22 34.78 12.90
N GLY A 86 15.57 34.43 11.77
CA GLY A 86 16.09 34.74 10.43
C GLY A 86 16.96 33.61 9.86
N ASP A 87 17.65 33.90 8.74
CA ASP A 87 18.56 32.92 8.12
C ASP A 87 19.73 32.60 9.08
N PHE A 88 20.18 31.34 9.05
CA PHE A 88 21.37 30.95 9.78
C PHE A 88 22.62 31.31 8.96
N VAL A 89 23.52 32.10 9.54
CA VAL A 89 24.75 32.50 8.90
C VAL A 89 25.90 31.75 9.53
N PHE A 90 26.56 30.91 8.75
CA PHE A 90 27.81 30.28 9.12
C PHE A 90 28.95 31.30 8.93
N LEU A 91 29.76 31.46 9.97
CA LEU A 91 30.88 32.42 10.01
C LEU A 91 32.21 31.69 10.07
N ASP A 92 33.21 32.20 9.41
CA ASP A 92 34.60 31.81 9.70
C ASP A 92 34.98 32.28 11.11
N PRO A 93 35.42 31.40 12.01
CA PRO A 93 35.71 31.74 13.40
C PRO A 93 36.92 32.71 13.56
N ASN A 94 37.81 32.81 12.54
CA ASN A 94 38.99 33.65 12.58
C ASN A 94 38.73 35.06 12.03
N THR A 95 37.97 35.16 10.93
CA THR A 95 37.69 36.44 10.27
C THR A 95 36.33 37.01 10.63
N MET A 96 35.44 36.20 11.18
CA MET A 96 34.01 36.51 11.43
C MET A 96 33.24 36.90 10.16
N GLU A 97 33.74 36.52 8.99
CA GLU A 97 33.08 36.70 7.71
C GLU A 97 32.08 35.59 7.42
N GLU A 98 31.04 35.89 6.64
CA GLU A 98 30.04 34.94 6.22
C GLU A 98 30.62 33.92 5.21
N VAL A 99 30.54 32.65 5.51
CA VAL A 99 30.98 31.55 4.62
C VAL A 99 29.81 30.81 4.00
N ALA A 100 28.64 30.81 4.65
CA ALA A 100 27.42 30.21 4.11
C ALA A 100 26.17 30.78 4.79
N ARG A 101 25.06 30.79 4.07
CA ARG A 101 23.75 31.24 4.57
C ARG A 101 22.71 30.18 4.32
N ILE A 102 22.02 29.76 5.39
CA ILE A 102 21.02 28.68 5.41
C ILE A 102 19.66 29.29 5.75
N LYS A 103 18.69 29.10 4.88
CA LYS A 103 17.34 29.67 5.04
C LYS A 103 16.38 28.74 5.79
N ASN A 104 16.53 27.45 5.61
CA ASN A 104 15.61 26.44 6.14
C ASN A 104 16.33 25.10 6.37
N LEU A 105 15.59 24.11 6.92
CA LEU A 105 16.12 22.80 7.26
C LEU A 105 16.62 22.01 6.02
N LYS A 106 15.95 22.18 4.87
CA LYS A 106 16.36 21.57 3.59
C LYS A 106 17.70 22.14 3.11
N ASP A 107 17.88 23.45 3.23
CA ASP A 107 19.16 24.08 2.90
C ASP A 107 20.29 23.57 3.79
N LEU A 108 20.04 23.42 5.11
CA LEU A 108 21.05 22.87 6.03
C LEU A 108 21.41 21.44 5.62
N GLN A 109 20.43 20.60 5.34
CA GLN A 109 20.63 19.23 4.89
C GLN A 109 21.46 19.15 3.61
N ASN A 110 21.16 19.99 2.62
CA ASN A 110 21.85 19.96 1.32
C ASN A 110 23.29 20.47 1.40
N ASN A 111 23.57 21.38 2.32
CA ASN A 111 24.87 22.04 2.41
C ASN A 111 25.77 21.49 3.53
N ILE A 112 25.28 20.63 4.43
CA ILE A 112 26.03 20.20 5.63
C ILE A 112 27.42 19.61 5.32
N PHE A 113 27.56 18.87 4.21
CA PHE A 113 28.82 18.25 3.80
C PHE A 113 29.78 19.21 3.10
N THR A 114 29.30 20.38 2.65
CA THR A 114 30.11 21.40 1.97
C THR A 114 30.54 22.55 2.88
N LEU A 115 29.97 22.63 4.10
CA LEU A 115 30.31 23.66 5.07
C LEU A 115 31.79 23.51 5.51
N PRO A 116 32.55 24.65 5.65
CA PRO A 116 33.89 24.59 6.19
C PRO A 116 33.92 23.98 7.59
N LYS A 117 34.92 23.15 7.85
CA LYS A 117 35.09 22.42 9.10
C LYS A 117 35.10 23.34 10.33
N GLU A 118 35.91 24.36 10.29
CA GLU A 118 36.11 25.29 11.38
C GLU A 118 34.82 26.05 11.70
N SER A 119 34.10 26.47 10.67
CA SER A 119 32.80 27.15 10.80
C SER A 119 31.73 26.21 11.40
N LEU A 120 31.63 24.96 10.92
CA LEU A 120 30.70 24.03 11.46
C LEU A 120 30.94 23.75 12.95
N LEU A 121 32.18 23.43 13.33
CA LEU A 121 32.57 23.18 14.72
C LEU A 121 32.29 24.41 15.60
N TYR A 122 32.64 25.61 15.14
CA TYR A 122 32.37 26.87 15.86
C TYR A 122 30.90 27.03 16.24
N HIS A 123 29.99 26.67 15.33
CA HIS A 123 28.57 26.85 15.54
C HIS A 123 27.90 25.71 16.31
N ILE A 124 28.30 24.45 16.12
CA ILE A 124 27.70 23.32 16.85
C ILE A 124 28.13 23.26 18.30
N THR A 125 29.40 23.52 18.61
CA THR A 125 29.93 23.51 20.00
C THR A 125 29.33 24.65 20.85
N ARG A 126 28.83 25.71 20.22
CA ARG A 126 28.15 26.86 20.89
C ARG A 126 26.64 26.80 20.87
N ASN A 127 26.08 25.63 20.52
CA ASN A 127 24.62 25.41 20.39
C ASN A 127 23.90 26.43 19.46
N ASN A 128 24.60 27.05 18.53
CA ASN A 128 24.00 28.05 17.62
C ASN A 128 23.02 27.35 16.66
N VAL A 129 23.35 26.16 16.14
CA VAL A 129 22.49 25.40 15.23
C VAL A 129 21.23 24.92 15.95
N SER A 130 21.37 24.32 17.15
CA SER A 130 20.21 23.88 17.95
C SER A 130 19.30 25.06 18.32
N ARG A 131 19.85 26.21 18.68
CA ARG A 131 19.07 27.43 18.99
C ARG A 131 18.32 27.95 17.76
N TRP A 132 18.96 27.93 16.59
CA TRP A 132 18.30 28.30 15.33
C TRP A 132 17.16 27.36 14.98
N LEU A 133 17.29 26.05 15.23
CA LEU A 133 16.21 25.06 15.07
C LEU A 133 15.09 25.28 16.09
N CYS A 134 15.43 25.57 17.34
CA CYS A 134 14.48 25.88 18.40
C CYS A 134 13.64 27.13 18.07
N SER A 135 14.24 28.20 17.51
CA SER A 135 13.52 29.41 17.10
C SER A 135 12.49 29.19 15.99
N ARG A 136 12.53 28.02 15.34
CA ARG A 136 11.58 27.56 14.31
C ARG A 136 10.59 26.52 14.81
N ALA A 137 10.50 26.36 16.15
CA ALA A 137 9.70 25.34 16.79
C ALA A 137 10.05 23.89 16.36
N LEU A 138 11.29 23.65 15.94
CA LEU A 138 11.82 22.33 15.58
C LEU A 138 12.43 21.68 16.83
N PHE A 139 11.63 21.57 17.90
CA PHE A 139 12.08 21.19 19.24
C PHE A 139 12.77 19.82 19.29
N PRO A 140 12.22 18.72 18.71
CA PRO A 140 12.84 17.40 18.85
C PRO A 140 14.27 17.34 18.29
N ILE A 141 14.51 17.92 17.12
CA ILE A 141 15.86 17.95 16.54
C ILE A 141 16.76 18.94 17.26
N SER A 142 16.22 20.09 17.71
CA SER A 142 16.98 21.05 18.50
C SER A 142 17.49 20.43 19.79
N GLU A 143 16.62 19.74 20.53
CA GLU A 143 16.94 19.04 21.77
C GLU A 143 17.98 17.95 21.55
N PHE A 144 17.75 17.08 20.55
CA PHE A 144 18.72 16.03 20.19
C PHE A 144 20.13 16.62 19.96
N LEU A 145 20.26 17.65 19.10
CA LEU A 145 21.56 18.25 18.78
C LEU A 145 22.19 18.99 19.97
N LYS A 146 21.39 19.52 20.89
CA LYS A 146 21.87 20.23 22.09
C LYS A 146 22.59 19.32 23.07
N HIS A 147 22.16 18.06 23.17
CA HIS A 147 22.72 17.09 24.12
C HIS A 147 23.91 16.30 23.59
N ILE A 148 24.31 16.50 22.34
CA ILE A 148 25.48 15.82 21.78
C ILE A 148 26.78 16.42 22.33
N THR A 149 27.66 15.56 22.83
CA THR A 149 29.00 15.93 23.26
C THR A 149 29.93 15.96 22.06
N TRP A 150 29.94 17.09 21.36
CA TRP A 150 30.68 17.26 20.09
C TRP A 150 32.17 17.02 20.21
N ASP A 151 32.79 17.38 21.33
CA ASP A 151 34.23 17.22 21.57
C ASP A 151 34.68 15.74 21.70
N SER A 152 33.77 14.82 21.91
CA SER A 152 34.08 13.40 22.00
C SER A 152 34.32 12.73 20.64
N LEU A 153 33.91 13.41 19.54
CA LEU A 153 34.03 12.91 18.18
C LEU A 153 35.24 13.55 17.49
N GLN A 154 36.22 12.73 17.08
CA GLN A 154 37.46 13.22 16.44
C GLN A 154 37.29 13.54 14.95
N ASP A 155 36.24 13.03 14.30
CA ASP A 155 36.00 13.17 12.88
C ASP A 155 34.86 14.13 12.58
N VAL A 156 35.12 15.16 11.79
CA VAL A 156 34.13 16.17 11.34
C VAL A 156 33.08 15.56 10.43
N ASP A 157 33.41 14.53 9.67
CA ASP A 157 32.43 13.89 8.80
C ASP A 157 31.43 13.08 9.63
N ALA A 158 31.82 12.57 10.79
CA ALA A 158 30.90 12.00 11.76
C ALA A 158 29.91 13.06 12.32
N HIS A 159 30.38 14.29 12.62
CA HIS A 159 29.49 15.39 13.03
C HIS A 159 28.49 15.77 11.94
N ARG A 160 28.95 15.85 10.69
CA ARG A 160 28.08 16.12 9.53
C ARG A 160 27.03 15.05 9.37
N GLN A 161 27.44 13.77 9.47
CA GLN A 161 26.55 12.63 9.34
C GLN A 161 25.47 12.62 10.42
N ILE A 162 25.83 12.85 11.68
CA ILE A 162 24.88 12.91 12.80
C ILE A 162 23.82 14.02 12.57
N ILE A 163 24.26 15.20 12.16
CA ILE A 163 23.34 16.33 11.88
C ILE A 163 22.44 15.99 10.68
N TYR A 164 23.02 15.42 9.63
CA TYR A 164 22.30 14.98 8.45
C TYR A 164 21.22 13.95 8.79
N ASP A 165 21.58 12.89 9.52
CA ASP A 165 20.67 11.82 9.91
C ASP A 165 19.55 12.31 10.83
N ALA A 166 19.87 13.20 11.77
CA ALA A 166 18.87 13.83 12.62
C ALA A 166 17.87 14.66 11.80
N ILE A 167 18.35 15.43 10.81
CA ILE A 167 17.49 16.20 9.91
C ILE A 167 16.60 15.27 9.08
N VAL A 168 17.18 14.22 8.49
CA VAL A 168 16.46 13.24 7.67
C VAL A 168 15.38 12.55 8.48
N SER A 169 15.72 12.04 9.68
CA SER A 169 14.77 11.35 10.57
C SER A 169 13.63 12.28 10.98
N TYR A 170 13.96 13.53 11.37
CA TYR A 170 12.94 14.52 11.73
C TYR A 170 12.02 14.86 10.56
N ARG A 171 12.57 15.05 9.35
CA ARG A 171 11.77 15.36 8.16
C ARG A 171 10.89 14.19 7.76
N ARG A 172 11.39 12.95 7.84
CA ARG A 172 10.59 11.72 7.64
C ARG A 172 9.42 11.66 8.62
N MET A 173 9.71 11.79 9.92
CA MET A 173 8.70 11.80 10.98
C MET A 173 7.64 12.89 10.77
N LYS A 174 8.04 14.11 10.40
CA LYS A 174 7.12 15.23 10.22
C LYS A 174 6.26 15.10 8.95
N ASN A 175 6.77 14.45 7.91
CA ASN A 175 6.06 14.26 6.64
C ASN A 175 5.10 13.06 6.65
N GLN A 176 5.15 12.21 7.65
CA GLN A 176 4.22 11.08 7.81
C GLN A 176 2.83 11.59 8.22
N GLY A 177 1.77 10.99 7.66
CA GLY A 177 0.37 11.27 8.03
C GLY A 177 -0.19 12.62 7.56
N VAL A 178 0.49 13.33 6.66
CA VAL A 178 0.00 14.58 6.08
C VAL A 178 -0.05 14.45 4.57
N VAL A 179 -1.25 14.54 3.99
CA VAL A 179 -1.43 14.71 2.55
C VAL A 179 -1.07 16.14 2.18
N ALA A 180 0.18 16.36 1.85
CA ALA A 180 0.65 17.69 1.47
C ALA A 180 0.16 18.09 0.07
N VAL A 181 -0.10 19.38 -0.15
CA VAL A 181 -0.26 19.89 -1.51
C VAL A 181 1.10 19.82 -2.20
N PHE A 182 1.12 19.29 -3.41
CA PHE A 182 2.34 19.20 -4.21
C PHE A 182 2.87 20.61 -4.57
N HIS A 183 4.12 20.84 -4.27
CA HIS A 183 4.82 22.05 -4.67
C HIS A 183 6.16 21.68 -5.31
N ARG A 184 6.40 22.11 -6.53
CA ARG A 184 7.62 21.80 -7.32
C ARG A 184 8.89 22.06 -6.55
N ASP A 185 8.98 23.21 -5.86
CA ASP A 185 10.19 23.63 -5.12
C ASP A 185 10.38 22.89 -3.78
N ARG A 186 9.33 22.26 -3.25
CA ARG A 186 9.34 21.61 -1.93
C ARG A 186 9.31 20.09 -2.01
N PHE A 187 8.85 19.54 -3.11
CA PHE A 187 8.85 18.11 -3.32
C PHE A 187 10.29 17.62 -3.50
N ASP A 188 10.67 16.61 -2.71
CA ASP A 188 12.01 16.04 -2.74
C ASP A 188 12.00 14.55 -2.34
N ARG A 189 13.21 13.95 -2.25
CA ARG A 189 13.35 12.52 -1.90
C ARG A 189 12.78 12.14 -0.52
N PHE A 190 12.47 13.10 0.35
CA PHE A 190 11.91 12.89 1.69
C PHE A 190 10.41 13.16 1.76
N SER A 191 9.81 13.61 0.68
CA SER A 191 8.36 13.77 0.57
C SER A 191 7.75 12.38 0.31
N ASN A 192 6.87 11.90 1.20
CA ASN A 192 6.29 10.57 1.08
C ASN A 192 4.92 10.57 0.39
N PHE A 193 4.06 11.57 0.73
CA PHE A 193 2.70 11.61 0.20
C PHE A 193 2.28 13.04 -0.14
N ALA A 194 1.86 13.28 -1.39
CA ALA A 194 1.37 14.58 -1.85
C ALA A 194 0.18 14.43 -2.80
N ARG A 195 -0.61 15.52 -2.96
CA ARG A 195 -1.71 15.60 -3.93
C ARG A 195 -1.52 16.75 -4.90
N ILE A 196 -1.95 16.56 -6.14
CA ILE A 196 -2.05 17.59 -7.18
C ILE A 196 -3.54 17.75 -7.49
N GLY A 197 -4.05 18.96 -7.38
CA GLY A 197 -5.47 19.29 -7.51
C GLY A 197 -6.18 19.45 -6.18
N GLU A 198 -7.45 19.84 -6.25
CA GLU A 198 -8.31 20.15 -5.09
C GLU A 198 -9.50 19.17 -4.94
N GLY A 199 -9.67 18.26 -5.90
CA GLY A 199 -10.71 17.25 -5.89
C GLY A 199 -10.48 16.11 -4.89
N SER A 200 -11.24 15.02 -5.05
CA SER A 200 -11.09 13.81 -4.23
C SER A 200 -9.82 13.04 -4.58
N LEU A 201 -9.24 12.36 -3.57
CA LEU A 201 -8.13 11.40 -3.74
C LEU A 201 -8.63 10.03 -4.26
N GLY A 202 -9.93 9.81 -4.34
CA GLY A 202 -10.50 8.48 -4.58
C GLY A 202 -10.36 7.52 -3.39
N GLY A 203 -10.83 6.31 -3.54
CA GLY A 203 -10.85 5.29 -2.50
C GLY A 203 -9.44 4.86 -2.07
N LYS A 204 -8.65 4.31 -3.00
CA LYS A 204 -7.27 3.86 -2.72
C LYS A 204 -6.38 4.98 -2.20
N GLY A 205 -6.53 6.22 -2.73
CA GLY A 205 -5.78 7.39 -2.24
C GLY A 205 -6.09 7.73 -0.79
N ARG A 206 -7.37 7.64 -0.39
CA ARG A 206 -7.78 7.82 1.02
C ARG A 206 -7.25 6.69 1.91
N GLY A 207 -7.29 5.43 1.42
CA GLY A 207 -6.72 4.28 2.12
C GLY A 207 -5.22 4.44 2.38
N LEU A 208 -4.45 4.92 1.40
CA LEU A 208 -3.02 5.20 1.56
C LEU A 208 -2.75 6.33 2.56
N ALA A 209 -3.54 7.41 2.52
CA ALA A 209 -3.45 8.49 3.51
C ALA A 209 -3.74 8.00 4.93
N PHE A 210 -4.69 7.09 5.06
CA PHE A 210 -5.03 6.45 6.33
C PHE A 210 -3.90 5.54 6.84
N LEU A 211 -3.26 4.75 5.97
CA LEU A 211 -2.09 3.94 6.31
C LEU A 211 -0.92 4.80 6.80
N ASP A 212 -0.64 5.91 6.10
CA ASP A 212 0.40 6.85 6.51
C ASP A 212 0.11 7.45 7.91
N HIS A 213 -1.15 7.71 8.21
CA HIS A 213 -1.61 8.14 9.53
C HIS A 213 -1.43 7.06 10.61
N ILE A 214 -1.77 5.79 10.32
CA ILE A 214 -1.56 4.66 11.24
C ILE A 214 -0.07 4.54 11.58
N ILE A 215 0.81 4.52 10.58
CA ILE A 215 2.27 4.41 10.79
C ILE A 215 2.78 5.51 11.73
N LYS A 216 2.25 6.72 11.61
CA LYS A 216 2.65 7.85 12.45
C LYS A 216 2.16 7.72 13.90
N GLN A 217 0.92 7.23 14.09
CA GLN A 217 0.34 7.09 15.43
C GLN A 217 0.87 5.89 16.20
N HIS A 218 1.45 4.90 15.51
CA HIS A 218 1.88 3.63 16.05
C HIS A 218 3.38 3.41 15.86
N PRO A 219 4.23 4.08 16.69
CA PRO A 219 5.70 3.95 16.58
C PRO A 219 6.19 2.53 16.83
N GLU A 220 5.38 1.65 17.45
CA GLU A 220 5.66 0.23 17.60
C GLU A 220 5.83 -0.51 16.27
N LEU A 221 5.28 0.00 15.16
CA LEU A 221 5.52 -0.53 13.83
C LEU A 221 6.98 -0.38 13.37
N ASN A 222 7.70 0.60 13.91
CA ASN A 222 9.10 0.86 13.63
C ASN A 222 10.02 0.49 14.80
N ALA A 223 9.54 -0.35 15.73
CA ALA A 223 10.33 -0.84 16.86
C ALA A 223 11.18 -2.09 16.53
N PHE A 224 11.10 -2.59 15.30
CA PHE A 224 11.89 -3.72 14.83
C PHE A 224 13.23 -3.24 14.28
N ASP A 225 14.34 -3.75 14.83
CA ASP A 225 15.70 -3.28 14.50
C ASP A 225 16.09 -3.50 13.03
N ASN A 226 15.48 -4.48 12.35
CA ASN A 226 15.80 -4.87 10.99
C ASN A 226 14.67 -4.64 9.97
N ALA A 227 13.61 -3.92 10.34
CA ALA A 227 12.46 -3.67 9.48
C ALA A 227 11.97 -2.22 9.58
N ASP A 228 11.93 -1.53 8.45
CA ASP A 228 11.24 -0.26 8.29
C ASP A 228 9.83 -0.49 7.73
N VAL A 229 8.80 0.14 8.32
CA VAL A 229 7.43 0.12 7.79
C VAL A 229 7.08 1.47 7.19
N MET A 230 6.69 1.48 5.93
CA MET A 230 6.32 2.72 5.23
C MET A 230 5.35 2.49 4.08
N ILE A 231 4.74 3.57 3.57
CA ILE A 231 4.13 3.59 2.24
C ILE A 231 5.18 3.97 1.19
N PRO A 232 5.14 3.43 -0.04
CA PRO A 232 6.00 3.92 -1.12
C PRO A 232 5.69 5.40 -1.41
N LYS A 233 6.68 6.13 -1.95
CA LYS A 233 6.48 7.53 -2.33
C LYS A 233 5.30 7.66 -3.30
N THR A 234 4.33 8.49 -2.93
CA THR A 234 3.03 8.58 -3.60
C THR A 234 2.67 10.04 -3.91
N VAL A 235 2.21 10.29 -5.14
CA VAL A 235 1.54 11.52 -5.53
C VAL A 235 0.18 11.16 -6.13
N VAL A 236 -0.88 11.82 -5.68
CA VAL A 236 -2.23 11.59 -6.17
C VAL A 236 -2.69 12.76 -7.04
N LEU A 237 -3.07 12.48 -8.28
CA LEU A 237 -3.80 13.40 -9.12
C LEU A 237 -5.27 13.32 -8.73
N CYS A 238 -5.81 14.42 -8.17
CA CYS A 238 -7.19 14.47 -7.70
C CYS A 238 -8.20 14.44 -8.84
N THR A 239 -9.46 14.16 -8.53
CA THR A 239 -10.54 13.99 -9.53
C THR A 239 -10.83 15.24 -10.37
N ASP A 240 -10.50 16.44 -9.90
CA ASP A 240 -10.62 17.67 -10.69
C ASP A 240 -9.69 17.71 -11.92
N ILE A 241 -8.55 17.01 -11.86
CA ILE A 241 -7.64 16.83 -13.01
C ILE A 241 -8.32 15.97 -14.09
N PHE A 242 -9.05 14.93 -13.69
CA PHE A 242 -9.83 14.11 -14.61
C PHE A 242 -10.94 14.90 -15.26
N ASP A 243 -11.73 15.65 -14.47
CA ASP A 243 -12.80 16.50 -15.00
C ASP A 243 -12.25 17.49 -16.04
N GLU A 244 -11.16 18.21 -15.71
CA GLU A 244 -10.51 19.15 -16.62
C GLU A 244 -10.03 18.47 -17.92
N PHE A 245 -9.46 17.25 -17.81
CA PHE A 245 -9.01 16.48 -18.96
C PHE A 245 -10.16 16.06 -19.86
N MET A 246 -11.25 15.55 -19.29
CA MET A 246 -12.43 15.10 -20.02
C MET A 246 -13.15 16.26 -20.74
N ASP A 247 -13.34 17.37 -20.03
CA ASP A 247 -14.06 18.56 -20.53
C ASP A 247 -13.26 19.28 -21.62
N THR A 248 -11.94 19.50 -21.40
CA THR A 248 -11.08 20.23 -22.35
C THR A 248 -10.96 19.51 -23.70
N ASN A 249 -11.03 18.17 -23.69
CA ASN A 249 -10.89 17.35 -24.90
C ASN A 249 -12.23 16.83 -25.43
N GLU A 250 -13.38 17.20 -24.82
CA GLU A 250 -14.74 16.77 -25.20
C GLU A 250 -14.87 15.23 -25.32
N LEU A 251 -14.23 14.47 -24.38
CA LEU A 251 -14.07 13.03 -24.51
C LEU A 251 -15.33 12.22 -24.16
N TYR A 252 -16.30 12.78 -23.44
CA TYR A 252 -17.48 12.02 -22.99
C TYR A 252 -18.26 11.40 -24.16
N GLN A 253 -18.36 12.07 -25.31
CA GLN A 253 -19.11 11.56 -26.46
C GLN A 253 -18.53 10.24 -26.99
N ILE A 254 -17.19 10.15 -27.11
CA ILE A 254 -16.50 8.93 -27.57
C ILE A 254 -16.40 7.88 -26.45
N ALA A 255 -16.16 8.32 -25.22
CA ALA A 255 -16.03 7.46 -24.04
C ALA A 255 -17.30 6.65 -23.74
N LEU A 256 -18.48 7.27 -23.89
CA LEU A 256 -19.78 6.64 -23.66
C LEU A 256 -20.31 5.85 -24.84
N SER A 257 -19.70 5.96 -26.03
CA SER A 257 -20.11 5.20 -27.21
C SER A 257 -19.80 3.71 -27.08
N ASP A 258 -20.49 2.88 -27.89
CA ASP A 258 -20.27 1.43 -27.96
C ASP A 258 -19.25 1.08 -29.05
N ILE A 259 -17.99 1.44 -28.78
CA ILE A 259 -16.84 1.15 -29.66
C ILE A 259 -15.84 0.27 -28.93
N PRO A 260 -14.91 -0.42 -29.67
CA PRO A 260 -13.87 -1.23 -29.06
C PRO A 260 -12.99 -0.43 -28.10
N ASP A 261 -12.53 -1.09 -27.01
CA ASP A 261 -11.69 -0.49 -25.95
C ASP A 261 -10.41 0.13 -26.52
N GLU A 262 -9.82 -0.47 -27.56
CA GLU A 262 -8.65 0.04 -28.26
C GLU A 262 -8.89 1.38 -28.97
N GLU A 263 -10.12 1.63 -29.39
CA GLU A 263 -10.49 2.91 -30.03
C GLU A 263 -10.68 3.99 -28.95
N ILE A 264 -11.28 3.64 -27.81
CA ILE A 264 -11.37 4.51 -26.65
C ILE A 264 -9.97 4.90 -26.21
N LEU A 265 -9.08 3.90 -25.99
CA LEU A 265 -7.70 4.15 -25.57
C LEU A 265 -6.97 5.06 -26.56
N ARG A 266 -7.07 4.82 -27.85
CA ARG A 266 -6.43 5.66 -28.87
C ARG A 266 -6.91 7.12 -28.83
N ALA A 267 -8.21 7.36 -28.59
CA ALA A 267 -8.75 8.69 -28.45
C ALA A 267 -8.15 9.41 -27.23
N PHE A 268 -8.08 8.72 -26.08
CA PHE A 268 -7.50 9.27 -24.85
C PHE A 268 -6.00 9.54 -25.00
N LEU A 269 -5.23 8.64 -25.64
CA LEU A 269 -3.80 8.85 -25.88
C LEU A 269 -3.52 10.09 -26.74
N ARG A 270 -4.39 10.43 -27.71
CA ARG A 270 -4.28 11.63 -28.55
C ARG A 270 -4.67 12.92 -27.80
N ALA A 271 -5.49 12.83 -26.77
CA ALA A 271 -5.95 13.94 -25.99
C ALA A 271 -4.80 14.61 -25.20
N ARG A 272 -4.97 15.88 -24.82
CA ARG A 272 -3.94 16.66 -24.12
C ARG A 272 -4.26 16.73 -22.64
N LEU A 273 -3.30 16.34 -21.80
CA LEU A 273 -3.36 16.59 -20.35
C LEU A 273 -3.31 18.11 -20.08
N PRO A 274 -3.92 18.59 -18.97
CA PRO A 274 -3.83 20.00 -18.57
C PRO A 274 -2.38 20.50 -18.52
N GLU A 275 -2.10 21.66 -19.15
CA GLU A 275 -0.73 22.19 -19.24
C GLU A 275 -0.10 22.43 -17.87
N ARG A 276 -0.90 22.88 -16.89
CA ARG A 276 -0.43 23.10 -15.52
C ARG A 276 0.14 21.84 -14.87
N LEU A 277 -0.36 20.67 -15.24
CA LEU A 277 0.08 19.37 -14.71
C LEU A 277 1.47 18.98 -15.21
N ILE A 278 1.84 19.35 -16.44
CA ILE A 278 3.09 18.90 -17.07
C ILE A 278 4.31 19.26 -16.22
N GLY A 279 4.41 20.51 -15.77
CA GLY A 279 5.53 20.93 -14.91
C GLY A 279 5.57 20.25 -13.53
N ASP A 280 4.41 19.82 -13.00
CA ASP A 280 4.35 19.05 -11.75
C ASP A 280 4.83 17.62 -11.97
N LEU A 281 4.45 16.99 -13.09
CA LEU A 281 4.94 15.67 -13.49
C LEU A 281 6.45 15.69 -13.72
N GLU A 282 6.97 16.72 -14.34
CA GLU A 282 8.42 16.90 -14.52
C GLU A 282 9.15 16.99 -13.19
N ALA A 283 8.68 17.82 -12.26
CA ALA A 283 9.26 17.95 -10.92
C ALA A 283 9.17 16.63 -10.13
N TYR A 284 8.09 15.86 -10.30
CA TYR A 284 7.95 14.52 -9.73
C TYR A 284 9.01 13.56 -10.28
N LEU A 285 9.21 13.53 -11.61
CA LEU A 285 10.20 12.67 -12.27
C LEU A 285 11.65 13.06 -11.96
N ASP A 286 11.91 14.30 -11.58
CA ASP A 286 13.26 14.74 -11.15
C ASP A 286 13.66 14.15 -9.79
N VAL A 287 12.68 13.79 -8.97
CA VAL A 287 12.89 13.23 -7.63
C VAL A 287 12.83 11.70 -7.62
N VAL A 288 11.89 11.11 -8.38
CA VAL A 288 11.65 9.67 -8.40
C VAL A 288 12.67 8.95 -9.29
N ARG A 289 13.36 7.95 -8.70
CA ARG A 289 14.42 7.15 -9.34
C ARG A 289 14.07 5.66 -9.41
N GLN A 290 12.85 5.30 -9.05
CA GLN A 290 12.30 3.96 -9.11
C GLN A 290 11.27 3.84 -10.25
N PRO A 291 10.92 2.63 -10.67
CA PRO A 291 9.74 2.43 -11.51
C PRO A 291 8.49 3.00 -10.83
N ILE A 292 7.50 3.39 -11.62
CA ILE A 292 6.28 4.03 -11.13
C ILE A 292 5.08 3.17 -11.51
N ALA A 293 4.22 2.85 -10.53
CA ALA A 293 2.89 2.32 -10.74
C ALA A 293 1.90 3.48 -10.87
N ILE A 294 1.12 3.49 -11.94
CA ILE A 294 0.05 4.43 -12.21
C ILE A 294 -1.26 3.70 -11.98
N ARG A 295 -1.88 3.94 -10.82
CA ARG A 295 -3.03 3.19 -10.30
C ARG A 295 -4.29 4.03 -10.34
N SER A 296 -5.40 3.39 -10.69
CA SER A 296 -6.73 3.97 -10.52
C SER A 296 -7.05 4.23 -9.05
N SER A 297 -7.82 5.27 -8.78
CA SER A 297 -8.37 5.58 -7.46
C SER A 297 -9.73 6.26 -7.63
N SER A 298 -10.74 5.49 -7.99
CA SER A 298 -12.09 6.01 -8.14
C SER A 298 -12.78 6.19 -6.79
N LEU A 299 -13.89 6.92 -6.79
CA LEU A 299 -14.71 7.06 -5.59
C LEU A 299 -15.39 5.74 -5.19
N LEU A 300 -15.63 4.85 -6.15
CA LEU A 300 -16.34 3.59 -5.95
C LEU A 300 -15.39 2.42 -5.57
N GLU A 301 -14.09 2.52 -5.83
CA GLU A 301 -13.14 1.40 -5.62
C GLU A 301 -13.09 0.88 -4.18
N ASP A 302 -13.31 1.70 -3.17
CA ASP A 302 -13.36 1.29 -1.77
C ASP A 302 -14.74 1.58 -1.15
N ALA A 303 -15.79 1.60 -1.97
CA ALA A 303 -17.15 1.76 -1.47
C ALA A 303 -17.52 0.57 -0.56
N HIS A 304 -18.15 0.86 0.57
CA HIS A 304 -18.44 -0.12 1.63
C HIS A 304 -19.37 -1.27 1.20
N TYR A 305 -20.11 -1.10 0.11
CA TYR A 305 -21.13 -2.07 -0.31
C TYR A 305 -20.84 -2.77 -1.64
N GLN A 306 -19.94 -2.21 -2.47
CA GLN A 306 -19.67 -2.72 -3.81
C GLN A 306 -18.26 -2.32 -4.25
N PRO A 307 -17.19 -3.05 -3.82
CA PRO A 307 -15.83 -2.71 -4.21
C PRO A 307 -15.56 -3.01 -5.69
N PHE A 308 -15.01 -2.04 -6.38
CA PHE A 308 -14.57 -2.11 -7.78
C PHE A 308 -13.12 -2.62 -7.90
N ALA A 309 -12.86 -3.81 -7.38
CA ALA A 309 -11.49 -4.33 -7.38
C ALA A 309 -11.12 -4.92 -8.76
N GLY A 310 -9.98 -4.47 -9.32
CA GLY A 310 -9.42 -5.01 -10.57
C GLY A 310 -10.22 -4.68 -11.82
N ILE A 311 -11.16 -3.74 -11.76
CA ILE A 311 -11.95 -3.29 -12.92
C ILE A 311 -11.19 -2.27 -13.76
N TYR A 312 -10.48 -1.34 -13.09
CA TYR A 312 -9.72 -0.31 -13.76
C TYR A 312 -8.24 -0.68 -13.91
N SER A 313 -7.61 -0.19 -14.95
CA SER A 313 -6.23 -0.51 -15.29
C SER A 313 -5.22 0.06 -14.31
N THR A 314 -4.11 -0.67 -14.14
CA THR A 314 -2.92 -0.25 -13.39
C THR A 314 -1.68 -0.45 -14.27
N TYR A 315 -1.13 0.63 -14.79
CA TYR A 315 0.09 0.57 -15.58
C TYR A 315 1.34 0.70 -14.70
N MET A 316 2.42 0.04 -15.07
CA MET A 316 3.73 0.22 -14.47
C MET A 316 4.72 0.70 -15.52
N ILE A 317 5.47 1.76 -15.24
CA ILE A 317 6.51 2.26 -16.15
C ILE A 317 7.90 2.09 -15.54
N PRO A 318 8.89 1.64 -16.34
CA PRO A 318 10.26 1.45 -15.88
C PRO A 318 10.95 2.80 -15.64
N TYR A 319 11.99 2.79 -14.80
CA TYR A 319 12.92 3.90 -14.74
C TYR A 319 13.95 3.79 -15.88
N VAL A 320 13.96 4.81 -16.73
CA VAL A 320 14.98 5.01 -17.79
C VAL A 320 15.63 6.37 -17.61
N GLU A 321 16.89 6.54 -18.06
CA GLU A 321 17.65 7.77 -17.84
C GLU A 321 17.01 9.00 -18.51
N SER A 322 16.44 8.83 -19.72
CA SER A 322 15.82 9.92 -20.46
C SER A 322 14.54 10.40 -19.76
N ARG A 323 14.57 11.66 -19.27
CA ARG A 323 13.42 12.32 -18.66
C ARG A 323 12.23 12.45 -19.62
N ASP A 324 12.51 12.80 -20.87
CA ASP A 324 11.45 13.00 -21.89
C ASP A 324 10.73 11.68 -22.19
N VAL A 325 11.47 10.56 -22.25
CA VAL A 325 10.88 9.23 -22.42
C VAL A 325 10.03 8.87 -21.22
N ARG A 326 10.52 9.11 -19.99
CA ARG A 326 9.74 8.87 -18.77
C ARG A 326 8.48 9.73 -18.72
N LEU A 327 8.59 11.02 -19.10
CA LEU A 327 7.43 11.93 -19.13
C LEU A 327 6.38 11.47 -20.15
N LYS A 328 6.81 11.02 -21.34
CA LYS A 328 5.90 10.45 -22.33
C LYS A 328 5.17 9.24 -21.78
N MET A 329 5.91 8.24 -21.27
CA MET A 329 5.32 7.03 -20.68
C MET A 329 4.35 7.36 -19.53
N LEU A 330 4.72 8.29 -18.63
CA LEU A 330 3.87 8.68 -17.51
C LEU A 330 2.57 9.33 -17.98
N ARG A 331 2.64 10.24 -18.96
CA ARG A 331 1.44 10.88 -19.55
C ARG A 331 0.54 9.87 -20.22
N ASP A 332 1.09 8.93 -20.97
CA ASP A 332 0.31 7.92 -21.69
C ASP A 332 -0.32 6.92 -20.70
N ALA A 333 0.39 6.52 -19.64
CA ALA A 333 -0.16 5.69 -18.57
C ALA A 333 -1.32 6.37 -17.81
N ILE A 334 -1.19 7.66 -17.48
CA ILE A 334 -2.28 8.44 -16.84
C ILE A 334 -3.53 8.43 -17.73
N LYS A 335 -3.38 8.69 -19.05
CA LYS A 335 -4.48 8.67 -20.01
C LYS A 335 -5.07 7.27 -20.16
N GLY A 336 -4.25 6.22 -20.10
CA GLY A 336 -4.69 4.83 -20.13
C GLY A 336 -5.57 4.49 -18.92
N VAL A 337 -5.18 4.93 -17.72
CA VAL A 337 -6.00 4.78 -16.51
C VAL A 337 -7.33 5.53 -16.66
N TYR A 338 -7.33 6.75 -17.18
CA TYR A 338 -8.57 7.49 -17.44
C TYR A 338 -9.46 6.79 -18.47
N ALA A 339 -8.88 6.22 -19.54
CA ALA A 339 -9.64 5.48 -20.56
C ALA A 339 -10.30 4.22 -19.98
N SER A 340 -9.66 3.55 -19.02
CA SER A 340 -10.14 2.29 -18.44
C SER A 340 -11.49 2.43 -17.70
N VAL A 341 -11.85 3.64 -17.31
CA VAL A 341 -13.18 3.93 -16.74
C VAL A 341 -14.29 3.55 -17.72
N PHE A 342 -14.04 3.70 -19.01
CA PHE A 342 -15.02 3.58 -20.09
C PHE A 342 -14.88 2.29 -20.90
N TYR A 343 -14.04 1.36 -20.48
CA TYR A 343 -13.91 0.05 -21.13
C TYR A 343 -15.16 -0.80 -20.91
N ARG A 344 -15.35 -1.77 -21.76
CA ARG A 344 -16.50 -2.68 -21.77
C ARG A 344 -16.75 -3.30 -20.38
N ASP A 345 -15.70 -3.83 -19.74
CA ASP A 345 -15.78 -4.46 -18.43
C ASP A 345 -16.25 -3.45 -17.35
N SER A 346 -15.74 -2.21 -17.40
CA SER A 346 -16.15 -1.14 -16.49
C SER A 346 -17.61 -0.73 -16.70
N LYS A 347 -18.04 -0.57 -17.96
CA LYS A 347 -19.43 -0.27 -18.33
C LYS A 347 -20.40 -1.38 -17.86
N ALA A 348 -20.04 -2.65 -18.09
CA ALA A 348 -20.84 -3.79 -17.65
C ALA A 348 -20.98 -3.83 -16.13
N TYR A 349 -19.88 -3.56 -15.40
CA TYR A 349 -19.88 -3.52 -13.94
C TYR A 349 -20.77 -2.38 -13.40
N MET A 350 -20.67 -1.17 -13.97
CA MET A 350 -21.49 -0.04 -13.59
C MET A 350 -22.97 -0.33 -13.78
N THR A 351 -23.34 -0.95 -14.91
CA THR A 351 -24.72 -1.35 -15.19
C THR A 351 -25.22 -2.35 -14.16
N ALA A 352 -24.42 -3.37 -13.81
CA ALA A 352 -24.77 -4.39 -12.82
C ALA A 352 -24.95 -3.82 -11.41
N THR A 353 -24.29 -2.70 -11.08
CA THR A 353 -24.34 -2.07 -9.76
C THR A 353 -25.31 -0.89 -9.68
N SER A 354 -26.08 -0.62 -10.74
CA SER A 354 -26.99 0.55 -10.83
C SER A 354 -26.29 1.90 -10.64
N ASN A 355 -24.99 1.97 -10.87
CA ASN A 355 -24.22 3.21 -10.86
C ASN A 355 -24.26 3.88 -12.24
N VAL A 356 -24.13 5.19 -12.27
CA VAL A 356 -24.16 5.98 -13.50
C VAL A 356 -22.74 6.32 -13.92
N ILE A 357 -22.29 5.77 -15.06
CA ILE A 357 -20.89 5.84 -15.50
C ILE A 357 -20.39 7.26 -15.79
N ASP A 358 -21.27 8.17 -16.22
CA ASP A 358 -20.93 9.57 -16.47
C ASP A 358 -20.72 10.40 -15.18
N GLN A 359 -21.09 9.83 -14.01
CA GLN A 359 -20.83 10.40 -12.69
C GLN A 359 -19.57 9.86 -12.04
N GLU A 360 -18.94 8.83 -12.61
CA GLU A 360 -17.70 8.29 -12.10
C GLU A 360 -16.54 9.24 -12.34
N LYS A 361 -15.77 9.51 -11.29
CA LYS A 361 -14.62 10.39 -11.30
C LYS A 361 -13.37 9.65 -10.86
N MET A 362 -12.33 9.78 -11.64
CA MET A 362 -11.09 9.05 -11.47
C MET A 362 -9.97 9.96 -10.92
N ALA A 363 -9.49 9.67 -9.71
CA ALA A 363 -8.18 10.11 -9.28
C ALA A 363 -7.11 9.08 -9.73
N VAL A 364 -5.87 9.52 -9.90
CA VAL A 364 -4.76 8.66 -10.31
C VAL A 364 -3.64 8.73 -9.29
N ILE A 365 -3.19 7.56 -8.82
CA ILE A 365 -2.08 7.43 -7.91
C ILE A 365 -0.80 7.16 -8.71
N LEU A 366 0.19 8.03 -8.54
CA LEU A 366 1.57 7.85 -9.00
C LEU A 366 2.39 7.36 -7.82
N GLN A 367 2.81 6.10 -7.83
CA GLN A 367 3.46 5.46 -6.69
C GLN A 367 4.74 4.75 -7.11
N GLU A 368 5.84 4.94 -6.37
CA GLU A 368 7.04 4.13 -6.57
C GLU A 368 6.74 2.65 -6.39
N VAL A 369 7.23 1.82 -7.30
CA VAL A 369 7.11 0.36 -7.18
C VAL A 369 8.10 -0.14 -6.14
N ALA A 370 7.61 -0.91 -5.17
CA ALA A 370 8.45 -1.56 -4.17
C ALA A 370 9.24 -2.71 -4.82
N GLY A 371 10.52 -2.83 -4.50
CA GLY A 371 11.35 -3.93 -5.00
C GLY A 371 12.82 -3.59 -5.19
N ASN A 372 13.51 -4.50 -5.85
CA ASN A 372 14.91 -4.40 -6.24
C ASN A 372 15.07 -4.55 -7.76
N ARG A 373 16.12 -3.95 -8.30
CA ARG A 373 16.51 -4.13 -9.68
C ARG A 373 17.46 -5.31 -9.83
N TYR A 374 17.13 -6.22 -10.74
CA TYR A 374 17.93 -7.38 -11.11
C TYR A 374 18.19 -7.33 -12.63
N GLY A 375 19.27 -6.67 -13.05
CA GLY A 375 19.56 -6.43 -14.47
C GLY A 375 18.45 -5.63 -15.16
N ASP A 376 17.76 -6.25 -16.12
CA ASP A 376 16.63 -5.67 -16.84
C ASP A 376 15.26 -5.97 -16.21
N ARG A 377 15.21 -6.41 -14.95
CA ARG A 377 14.01 -6.78 -14.22
C ARG A 377 13.90 -5.99 -12.92
N PHE A 378 12.67 -5.76 -12.48
CA PHE A 378 12.40 -5.12 -11.20
C PHE A 378 11.23 -5.79 -10.49
N TYR A 379 11.42 -6.25 -9.24
CA TYR A 379 10.39 -6.88 -8.43
C TYR A 379 10.78 -6.94 -6.94
N PRO A 380 9.80 -7.03 -6.02
CA PRO A 380 10.05 -7.25 -4.59
C PRO A 380 10.39 -8.72 -4.31
N ASN A 381 11.05 -8.98 -3.18
CA ASN A 381 11.30 -10.35 -2.72
C ASN A 381 10.00 -11.04 -2.31
N ILE A 382 9.08 -10.30 -1.68
CA ILE A 382 7.79 -10.79 -1.21
C ILE A 382 6.71 -9.79 -1.59
N SER A 383 5.59 -10.27 -2.09
CA SER A 383 4.33 -9.55 -2.14
C SER A 383 3.27 -10.34 -1.39
N GLY A 384 2.29 -9.66 -0.82
CA GLY A 384 1.24 -10.35 -0.10
C GLY A 384 -0.07 -9.59 -0.05
N VAL A 385 -1.13 -10.36 0.19
CA VAL A 385 -2.46 -9.89 0.54
C VAL A 385 -2.81 -10.49 1.89
N ALA A 386 -2.99 -9.64 2.89
CA ALA A 386 -3.31 -10.03 4.26
C ALA A 386 -4.75 -9.63 4.61
N ARG A 387 -5.47 -10.50 5.31
CA ARG A 387 -6.82 -10.28 5.80
C ARG A 387 -6.87 -10.46 7.31
N SER A 388 -7.61 -9.62 7.98
CA SER A 388 -7.79 -9.67 9.44
C SER A 388 -8.73 -10.78 9.87
N VAL A 389 -9.42 -11.46 8.94
CA VAL A 389 -10.26 -12.61 9.20
C VAL A 389 -9.80 -13.80 8.36
N ASN A 390 -9.73 -14.96 8.99
CA ASN A 390 -9.46 -16.24 8.35
C ASN A 390 -10.78 -17.00 8.15
N TYR A 391 -11.28 -17.04 6.92
CA TYR A 391 -12.52 -17.76 6.61
C TYR A 391 -12.37 -19.28 6.60
N TYR A 392 -11.15 -19.80 6.59
CA TYR A 392 -10.86 -21.25 6.53
C TYR A 392 -9.73 -21.59 7.51
N PRO A 393 -9.97 -21.51 8.83
CA PRO A 393 -8.97 -21.90 9.81
C PRO A 393 -8.66 -23.40 9.70
N ILE A 394 -7.37 -23.76 9.81
CA ILE A 394 -6.86 -25.12 9.71
C ILE A 394 -6.26 -25.53 11.06
N GLY A 395 -6.67 -26.68 11.60
CA GLY A 395 -6.16 -27.17 12.88
C GLY A 395 -6.48 -26.20 14.02
N ASP A 396 -5.44 -25.64 14.65
CA ASP A 396 -5.58 -24.75 15.81
C ASP A 396 -5.83 -23.27 15.45
N GLU A 397 -5.85 -22.91 14.15
CA GLU A 397 -6.10 -21.54 13.70
C GLU A 397 -7.51 -21.08 14.09
N GLN A 398 -7.64 -19.80 14.42
CA GLN A 398 -8.92 -19.13 14.70
C GLN A 398 -9.27 -18.15 13.58
N ALA A 399 -10.54 -17.79 13.43
CA ALA A 399 -10.98 -16.82 12.45
C ALA A 399 -10.30 -15.44 12.65
N GLU A 400 -10.08 -15.06 13.90
CA GLU A 400 -9.48 -13.78 14.32
C GLU A 400 -7.97 -13.69 14.08
N ASP A 401 -7.29 -14.81 13.82
CA ASP A 401 -5.84 -14.87 13.55
C ASP A 401 -5.49 -14.25 12.20
N GLY A 402 -6.48 -14.10 11.33
CA GLY A 402 -6.29 -13.62 9.98
C GLY A 402 -5.62 -14.63 9.05
N THR A 403 -5.43 -14.26 7.82
CA THR A 403 -4.74 -15.06 6.80
C THR A 403 -3.96 -14.18 5.84
N VAL A 404 -2.89 -14.72 5.26
CA VAL A 404 -2.01 -14.01 4.32
C VAL A 404 -1.67 -14.91 3.15
N ASN A 405 -1.78 -14.38 1.95
CA ASN A 405 -1.29 -14.99 0.73
C ASN A 405 0.04 -14.36 0.35
N LEU A 406 1.10 -15.14 0.21
CA LEU A 406 2.46 -14.70 -0.09
C LEU A 406 2.91 -15.19 -1.45
N ALA A 407 3.58 -14.32 -2.21
CA ALA A 407 4.24 -14.69 -3.47
C ALA A 407 5.56 -13.93 -3.64
N LEU A 408 6.48 -14.55 -4.37
CA LEU A 408 7.66 -13.90 -4.95
C LEU A 408 7.22 -13.02 -6.13
N GLY A 409 7.83 -11.84 -6.26
CA GLY A 409 7.60 -10.93 -7.38
C GLY A 409 6.46 -9.96 -7.14
N LEU A 410 5.94 -9.35 -8.20
CA LEU A 410 4.88 -8.35 -8.12
C LEU A 410 3.55 -8.94 -7.66
N GLY A 411 2.86 -8.24 -6.77
CA GLY A 411 1.60 -8.67 -6.14
C GLY A 411 0.45 -8.93 -7.11
N LYS A 412 0.52 -8.38 -8.35
CA LYS A 412 -0.42 -8.71 -9.43
C LYS A 412 -0.53 -10.23 -9.66
N TYR A 413 0.54 -10.99 -9.41
CA TYR A 413 0.52 -12.44 -9.53
C TYR A 413 -0.48 -13.11 -8.57
N ILE A 414 -0.62 -12.59 -7.34
CA ILE A 414 -1.59 -13.10 -6.36
C ILE A 414 -3.02 -12.76 -6.81
N VAL A 415 -3.25 -11.49 -7.16
CA VAL A 415 -4.62 -11.02 -7.49
C VAL A 415 -5.14 -11.55 -8.83
N ASP A 416 -4.24 -11.94 -9.74
CA ASP A 416 -4.57 -12.67 -10.98
C ASP A 416 -4.81 -14.19 -10.73
N GLY A 417 -4.77 -14.66 -9.47
CA GLY A 417 -5.04 -16.05 -9.11
C GLY A 417 -3.86 -16.99 -9.31
N GLY A 418 -2.64 -16.46 -9.41
CA GLY A 418 -1.42 -17.27 -9.48
C GLY A 418 -1.18 -18.07 -8.20
N MET A 419 -0.40 -19.14 -8.33
CA MET A 419 -0.05 -20.02 -7.22
C MET A 419 0.75 -19.26 -6.16
N ASN A 420 0.25 -19.22 -4.94
CA ASN A 420 0.82 -18.47 -3.82
C ASN A 420 0.76 -19.30 -2.54
N LEU A 421 1.52 -18.91 -1.52
CA LEU A 421 1.53 -19.61 -0.24
C LEU A 421 0.54 -18.97 0.71
N ARG A 422 -0.39 -19.76 1.26
CA ARG A 422 -1.33 -19.34 2.32
C ARG A 422 -0.69 -19.55 3.68
N VAL A 423 -0.68 -18.53 4.51
CA VAL A 423 -0.07 -18.52 5.86
C VAL A 423 -1.04 -17.91 6.86
N CYS A 424 -1.15 -18.51 8.04
CA CYS A 424 -1.73 -17.86 9.21
C CYS A 424 -0.61 -17.13 9.99
N PRO A 425 -0.68 -15.79 10.18
CA PRO A 425 0.40 -15.06 10.86
C PRO A 425 0.59 -15.46 12.33
N ALA A 426 -0.44 -16.05 12.97
CA ALA A 426 -0.35 -16.56 14.33
C ALA A 426 0.37 -17.92 14.41
N HIS A 427 0.36 -18.68 13.30
CA HIS A 427 0.95 -20.01 13.19
C HIS A 427 1.85 -20.12 11.94
N PRO A 428 2.92 -19.30 11.82
CA PRO A 428 3.74 -19.20 10.62
C PRO A 428 4.54 -20.47 10.28
N ASP A 429 4.69 -21.36 11.24
CA ASP A 429 5.33 -22.66 11.11
C ASP A 429 4.40 -23.76 10.55
N LYS A 430 3.08 -23.53 10.56
CA LYS A 430 2.06 -24.50 10.13
C LYS A 430 1.52 -24.13 8.74
N VAL A 431 2.29 -24.38 7.70
CA VAL A 431 1.89 -24.11 6.32
C VAL A 431 1.50 -25.41 5.63
N LEU A 432 0.21 -25.57 5.31
CA LEU A 432 -0.32 -26.81 4.71
C LEU A 432 0.39 -27.18 3.40
N GLN A 433 0.65 -26.20 2.55
CA GLN A 433 1.27 -26.41 1.23
C GLN A 433 2.75 -26.86 1.31
N THR A 434 3.38 -26.78 2.47
CA THR A 434 4.76 -27.25 2.71
C THR A 434 4.83 -28.34 3.78
N SER A 435 3.69 -28.86 4.25
CA SER A 435 3.62 -29.88 5.31
C SER A 435 4.17 -31.23 4.87
N GLU A 436 4.02 -31.58 3.59
CA GLU A 436 4.51 -32.80 2.99
C GLU A 436 5.31 -32.50 1.72
N MET A 437 6.34 -33.30 1.44
CA MET A 437 7.21 -33.10 0.28
C MET A 437 6.46 -33.11 -1.05
N GLU A 438 5.55 -34.04 -1.23
CA GLU A 438 4.77 -34.19 -2.48
C GLU A 438 3.86 -32.96 -2.70
N ILE A 439 3.24 -32.47 -1.65
CA ILE A 439 2.40 -31.28 -1.68
C ILE A 439 3.27 -30.07 -2.02
N ALA A 440 4.41 -29.90 -1.34
CA ALA A 440 5.32 -28.78 -1.57
C ALA A 440 5.85 -28.73 -3.02
N LEU A 441 6.19 -29.89 -3.59
CA LEU A 441 6.63 -29.99 -4.98
C LEU A 441 5.54 -29.60 -5.99
N ARG A 442 4.27 -29.80 -5.66
CA ARG A 442 3.11 -29.52 -6.52
C ARG A 442 2.56 -28.10 -6.31
N GLU A 443 2.47 -27.63 -5.05
CA GLU A 443 1.68 -26.46 -4.68
C GLU A 443 2.49 -25.22 -4.32
N THR A 444 3.82 -25.27 -4.44
CA THR A 444 4.64 -24.06 -4.33
C THR A 444 4.73 -23.31 -5.64
N GLN A 445 4.91 -21.99 -5.55
CA GLN A 445 4.97 -21.09 -6.67
C GLN A 445 6.02 -21.50 -7.71
N THR A 446 5.63 -21.56 -8.99
CA THR A 446 6.51 -21.95 -10.11
C THR A 446 6.88 -20.80 -11.04
N ARG A 447 6.09 -19.73 -11.04
CA ARG A 447 6.29 -18.52 -11.85
C ARG A 447 6.04 -17.27 -11.02
N PHE A 448 6.55 -16.14 -11.46
CA PHE A 448 6.32 -14.84 -10.81
C PHE A 448 6.26 -13.72 -11.86
N TYR A 449 5.72 -12.56 -11.47
CA TYR A 449 5.76 -11.36 -12.29
C TYR A 449 6.92 -10.44 -11.90
N ALA A 450 7.62 -9.93 -12.91
CA ALA A 450 8.61 -8.87 -12.81
C ALA A 450 8.30 -7.78 -13.82
N LEU A 451 8.62 -6.52 -13.49
CA LEU A 451 8.55 -5.42 -14.44
C LEU A 451 9.77 -5.43 -15.35
N GLU A 452 9.57 -5.34 -16.66
CA GLU A 452 10.66 -5.13 -17.62
C GLU A 452 11.23 -3.71 -17.50
N MET A 453 12.56 -3.59 -17.37
CA MET A 453 13.24 -2.30 -17.16
C MET A 453 13.70 -1.63 -18.45
N LYS A 454 13.20 -2.07 -19.59
CA LYS A 454 13.42 -1.42 -20.88
C LYS A 454 12.38 -0.34 -21.13
N ALA A 455 12.76 0.68 -21.91
CA ALA A 455 11.80 1.70 -22.33
C ALA A 455 10.67 1.04 -23.14
N VAL A 456 9.44 1.46 -22.87
CA VAL A 456 8.29 1.06 -23.68
C VAL A 456 8.37 1.80 -25.01
N GLU A 457 8.73 1.10 -26.07
CA GLU A 457 8.86 1.64 -27.43
C GLU A 457 7.53 1.61 -28.19
N GLU A 458 6.64 0.69 -27.80
CA GLU A 458 5.32 0.53 -28.39
C GLU A 458 4.28 1.45 -27.71
N ASP A 459 3.15 1.67 -28.37
CA ASP A 459 2.01 2.38 -27.78
C ASP A 459 1.39 1.57 -26.64
N PHE A 460 0.87 2.26 -25.64
CA PHE A 460 0.15 1.65 -24.54
C PHE A 460 -1.04 0.84 -25.04
N ARG A 461 -1.31 -0.30 -24.40
CA ARG A 461 -2.35 -1.26 -24.75
C ARG A 461 -3.47 -1.25 -23.70
N VAL A 462 -4.63 -1.78 -24.06
CA VAL A 462 -5.74 -2.04 -23.14
C VAL A 462 -5.30 -3.02 -22.03
N ASP A 463 -4.51 -4.04 -22.39
CA ASP A 463 -3.83 -4.91 -21.44
C ASP A 463 -2.77 -4.12 -20.65
N ASP A 464 -3.03 -3.85 -19.38
CA ASP A 464 -2.16 -3.08 -18.49
C ASP A 464 -0.91 -3.85 -18.04
N GLY A 465 -0.88 -5.16 -18.28
CA GLY A 465 0.25 -6.04 -17.98
C GLY A 465 1.24 -6.23 -19.15
N PHE A 466 1.11 -5.49 -20.23
CA PHE A 466 1.88 -5.70 -21.48
C PHE A 466 3.40 -5.64 -21.32
N ASN A 467 3.93 -4.97 -20.29
CA ASN A 467 5.37 -4.88 -19.97
C ASN A 467 5.75 -5.67 -18.69
N LEU A 468 4.87 -6.55 -18.21
CA LEU A 468 5.15 -7.47 -17.13
C LEU A 468 5.64 -8.81 -17.68
N LEU A 469 6.75 -9.28 -17.17
CA LEU A 469 7.35 -10.55 -17.51
C LEU A 469 6.84 -11.65 -16.60
N LYS A 470 6.20 -12.71 -17.12
CA LYS A 470 5.81 -13.91 -16.37
C LYS A 470 6.96 -14.93 -16.45
N LEU A 471 7.84 -14.91 -15.45
CA LEU A 471 9.09 -15.65 -15.41
C LEU A 471 8.98 -16.93 -14.55
N PRO A 472 9.75 -18.00 -14.88
CA PRO A 472 9.88 -19.14 -13.98
C PRO A 472 10.75 -18.77 -12.76
N VAL A 473 10.50 -19.39 -11.59
CA VAL A 473 11.26 -19.16 -10.32
C VAL A 473 12.78 -19.37 -10.51
N LYS A 474 13.21 -20.20 -11.47
CA LYS A 474 14.62 -20.38 -11.80
C LYS A 474 15.35 -19.08 -12.20
N GLU A 475 14.64 -18.11 -12.77
CA GLU A 475 15.23 -16.81 -13.10
C GLU A 475 15.52 -16.00 -11.82
N ALA A 476 14.67 -16.11 -10.80
CA ALA A 476 14.89 -15.49 -9.50
C ALA A 476 16.07 -16.11 -8.72
N GLU A 477 16.38 -17.39 -8.97
CA GLU A 477 17.60 -18.03 -8.46
C GLU A 477 18.84 -17.36 -9.05
N GLN A 478 18.85 -17.11 -10.37
CA GLN A 478 19.95 -16.41 -11.05
C GLN A 478 20.11 -14.98 -10.56
N ASP A 479 19.00 -14.30 -10.27
CA ASP A 479 18.99 -12.95 -9.70
C ASP A 479 19.46 -12.91 -8.24
N GLY A 480 19.60 -14.05 -7.56
CA GLY A 480 19.96 -14.15 -6.13
C GLY A 480 18.84 -13.71 -5.18
N SER A 481 17.62 -13.48 -5.68
CA SER A 481 16.50 -12.95 -4.91
C SER A 481 15.83 -13.97 -3.99
N LEU A 482 16.17 -15.26 -4.12
CA LEU A 482 15.58 -16.37 -3.37
C LEU A 482 16.24 -16.60 -1.98
N GLN A 483 17.30 -15.91 -1.64
CA GLN A 483 18.19 -16.21 -0.51
C GLN A 483 17.45 -16.49 0.81
N PHE A 484 16.38 -15.77 1.12
CA PHE A 484 15.66 -15.87 2.41
C PHE A 484 14.23 -16.40 2.28
N ILE A 485 13.82 -16.77 1.06
CA ILE A 485 12.43 -17.12 0.77
C ILE A 485 12.26 -18.49 0.12
N ALA A 486 13.35 -19.23 -0.11
CA ALA A 486 13.24 -20.53 -0.76
C ALA A 486 13.95 -21.62 0.04
N SER A 487 13.46 -22.86 -0.19
CA SER A 487 14.07 -24.11 0.20
C SER A 487 14.53 -24.87 -1.04
N THR A 488 15.48 -25.80 -0.87
CA THR A 488 15.99 -26.64 -1.96
C THR A 488 15.52 -28.08 -1.78
N TYR A 489 14.85 -28.63 -2.79
CA TYR A 489 14.54 -30.05 -2.86
C TYR A 489 15.76 -30.84 -3.38
N ASP A 490 16.23 -31.79 -2.56
CA ASP A 490 17.29 -32.72 -2.91
C ASP A 490 16.66 -34.02 -3.46
N PRO A 491 16.82 -34.33 -4.76
CA PRO A 491 16.21 -35.53 -5.35
C PRO A 491 16.91 -36.83 -4.97
N TYR A 492 18.16 -36.78 -4.45
CA TYR A 492 18.87 -37.98 -4.02
C TYR A 492 18.44 -38.45 -2.64
N ASP A 493 18.38 -37.50 -1.70
CA ASP A 493 17.95 -37.79 -0.34
C ASP A 493 16.41 -37.74 -0.18
N MET A 494 15.69 -37.28 -1.21
CA MET A 494 14.22 -37.05 -1.20
C MET A 494 13.78 -36.20 0.00
N VAL A 495 14.49 -35.08 0.25
CA VAL A 495 14.20 -34.15 1.33
C VAL A 495 14.17 -32.71 0.84
N ILE A 496 13.41 -31.88 1.53
CA ILE A 496 13.42 -30.42 1.34
C ILE A 496 14.28 -29.83 2.46
N ARG A 497 15.32 -29.07 2.08
CA ARG A 497 16.24 -28.37 2.99
C ARG A 497 15.99 -26.87 2.89
N ASP A 498 15.85 -26.22 4.02
CA ASP A 498 15.68 -24.77 4.06
C ASP A 498 16.94 -24.05 3.60
N GLY A 499 16.73 -23.06 2.70
CA GLY A 499 17.79 -22.28 2.10
C GLY A 499 18.17 -22.72 0.69
N ILE A 500 19.16 -22.04 0.13
CA ILE A 500 19.67 -22.25 -1.22
C ILE A 500 20.93 -23.11 -1.17
N TYR A 501 20.86 -24.28 -1.78
CA TYR A 501 21.98 -25.20 -1.95
C TYR A 501 22.21 -25.46 -3.45
N ASP A 502 23.44 -25.81 -3.81
CA ASP A 502 23.77 -26.14 -5.20
C ASP A 502 22.98 -27.38 -5.68
N GLY A 503 22.49 -27.32 -6.89
CA GLY A 503 21.65 -28.37 -7.47
C GLY A 503 20.23 -28.36 -6.89
N GLY A 504 19.44 -29.39 -7.23
CA GLY A 504 18.06 -29.55 -6.78
C GLY A 504 17.09 -28.46 -7.29
N ARG A 505 15.79 -28.67 -7.03
CA ARG A 505 14.74 -27.69 -7.40
C ARG A 505 14.52 -26.70 -6.26
N LYS A 506 14.47 -25.40 -6.58
CA LYS A 506 14.13 -24.35 -5.61
C LYS A 506 12.62 -24.23 -5.47
N LEU A 507 12.14 -24.25 -4.23
CA LEU A 507 10.74 -24.12 -3.85
C LEU A 507 10.55 -22.83 -3.07
N VAL A 508 9.59 -22.01 -3.44
CA VAL A 508 9.29 -20.75 -2.72
C VAL A 508 8.44 -21.08 -1.49
N THR A 509 9.10 -21.24 -0.35
CA THR A 509 8.51 -21.68 0.93
C THR A 509 8.44 -20.56 1.98
N PHE A 510 9.13 -19.45 1.73
CA PHE A 510 9.30 -18.35 2.68
C PHE A 510 9.88 -18.76 4.04
N CYS A 511 10.54 -19.91 4.13
CA CYS A 511 11.05 -20.49 5.38
C CYS A 511 11.94 -19.53 6.19
N GLY A 512 12.80 -18.76 5.53
CA GLY A 512 13.69 -17.80 6.20
C GLY A 512 12.94 -16.72 6.98
N VAL A 513 11.84 -16.21 6.43
CA VAL A 513 11.04 -15.15 7.06
C VAL A 513 9.93 -15.69 7.95
N LEU A 514 9.42 -16.90 7.70
CA LEU A 514 8.33 -17.49 8.49
C LEU A 514 8.83 -18.27 9.70
N GLN A 515 9.96 -18.98 9.59
CA GLN A 515 10.42 -19.92 10.60
C GLN A 515 11.77 -19.53 11.21
N GLN A 516 12.66 -18.91 10.42
CA GLN A 516 14.03 -18.59 10.86
C GLN A 516 14.20 -17.15 11.37
N GLY A 517 13.14 -16.31 11.31
CA GLY A 517 13.15 -14.95 11.83
C GLY A 517 14.13 -14.00 11.14
N VAL A 518 14.48 -14.26 9.87
CA VAL A 518 15.37 -13.38 9.08
C VAL A 518 14.79 -11.96 8.98
N PHE A 519 13.48 -11.87 8.89
CA PHE A 519 12.74 -10.62 8.87
C PHE A 519 11.44 -10.84 9.69
N PRO A 520 10.96 -9.87 10.51
CA PRO A 520 9.84 -10.06 11.43
C PRO A 520 8.48 -10.00 10.72
N LEU A 521 8.33 -10.78 9.62
CA LEU A 521 7.13 -10.73 8.78
C LEU A 521 5.85 -11.13 9.52
N PRO A 522 5.81 -12.26 10.27
CA PRO A 522 4.60 -12.69 10.98
C PRO A 522 4.17 -11.68 12.07
N GLU A 523 5.13 -11.13 12.80
CA GLU A 523 4.90 -10.16 13.87
C GLU A 523 4.34 -8.85 13.30
N LEU A 524 4.94 -8.34 12.23
CA LEU A 524 4.47 -7.15 11.54
C LEU A 524 3.06 -7.34 10.98
N LEU A 525 2.77 -8.49 10.37
CA LEU A 525 1.45 -8.79 9.81
C LEU A 525 0.38 -8.83 10.91
N ARG A 526 0.63 -9.51 12.04
CA ARG A 526 -0.30 -9.52 13.18
C ARG A 526 -0.56 -8.12 13.72
N LEU A 527 0.51 -7.33 13.88
CA LEU A 527 0.39 -5.96 14.39
C LEU A 527 -0.41 -5.07 13.43
N ILE A 528 -0.08 -5.08 12.14
CA ILE A 528 -0.73 -4.25 11.12
C ILE A 528 -2.20 -4.63 10.93
N LEU A 529 -2.54 -5.91 10.90
CA LEU A 529 -3.92 -6.39 10.79
C LEU A 529 -4.75 -5.97 12.02
N LYS A 530 -4.17 -6.09 13.22
CA LYS A 530 -4.80 -5.63 14.46
C LYS A 530 -5.06 -4.12 14.41
N LEU A 531 -4.03 -3.31 14.12
CA LEU A 531 -4.14 -1.86 14.06
C LEU A 531 -5.13 -1.39 12.97
N GLY A 532 -5.11 -2.03 11.81
CA GLY A 532 -6.04 -1.77 10.72
C GLY A 532 -7.49 -2.01 11.13
N ARG A 533 -7.77 -3.18 11.74
CA ARG A 533 -9.10 -3.55 12.26
C ARG A 533 -9.60 -2.58 13.35
N GLU A 534 -8.76 -2.28 14.33
CA GLU A 534 -9.10 -1.37 15.42
C GLU A 534 -9.37 0.05 14.91
N SER A 535 -8.53 0.55 14.00
CA SER A 535 -8.65 1.92 13.48
C SER A 535 -9.83 2.08 12.51
N MET A 536 -10.11 1.08 11.67
CA MET A 536 -11.27 1.09 10.76
C MET A 536 -12.55 0.59 11.45
N ARG A 537 -12.46 -0.04 12.62
CA ARG A 537 -13.57 -0.69 13.35
C ARG A 537 -14.32 -1.72 12.49
N ARG A 538 -13.60 -2.38 11.60
CA ARG A 538 -14.09 -3.40 10.66
C ARG A 538 -12.95 -4.33 10.29
N GLU A 539 -13.29 -5.52 9.80
CA GLU A 539 -12.30 -6.39 9.18
C GLU A 539 -11.68 -5.72 7.96
N VAL A 540 -10.38 -5.93 7.80
CA VAL A 540 -9.58 -5.24 6.77
C VAL A 540 -8.82 -6.22 5.90
N GLU A 541 -8.59 -5.80 4.66
CA GLU A 541 -7.64 -6.41 3.74
C GLU A 541 -6.52 -5.40 3.44
N ILE A 542 -5.30 -5.89 3.45
CA ILE A 542 -4.07 -5.09 3.28
C ILE A 542 -3.22 -5.71 2.20
N GLU A 543 -2.87 -4.93 1.18
CA GLU A 543 -1.85 -5.29 0.19
C GLU A 543 -0.49 -4.74 0.63
N PHE A 544 0.55 -5.55 0.50
CA PHE A 544 1.91 -5.16 0.89
C PHE A 544 2.97 -5.77 -0.01
N ALA A 545 4.18 -5.20 0.07
CA ALA A 545 5.38 -5.78 -0.52
C ALA A 545 6.56 -5.63 0.44
N VAL A 546 7.50 -6.58 0.39
CA VAL A 546 8.72 -6.54 1.20
C VAL A 546 9.94 -6.55 0.29
N LYS A 547 10.82 -5.60 0.52
CA LYS A 547 12.16 -5.56 -0.02
C LYS A 547 13.12 -6.05 1.06
N LEU A 548 13.85 -7.15 0.80
CA LEU A 548 14.88 -7.69 1.67
C LEU A 548 16.26 -7.31 1.15
N ASN A 549 17.15 -6.94 2.06
CA ASN A 549 18.55 -6.69 1.78
C ASN A 549 19.40 -7.90 2.18
N PRO A 550 20.61 -8.08 1.60
CA PRO A 550 21.49 -9.20 1.95
C PRO A 550 21.95 -9.23 3.43
N ASP A 551 21.93 -8.09 4.10
CA ASP A 551 22.27 -7.93 5.53
C ASP A 551 21.13 -8.28 6.49
N ARG A 552 20.02 -8.85 5.98
CA ARG A 552 18.79 -9.19 6.70
C ARG A 552 17.96 -7.99 7.19
N THR A 553 18.30 -6.78 6.76
CA THR A 553 17.39 -5.64 6.92
C THR A 553 16.35 -5.65 5.79
N GLY A 554 15.26 -4.93 5.97
CA GLY A 554 14.25 -4.84 4.91
C GLY A 554 13.27 -3.71 5.12
N VAL A 555 12.47 -3.50 4.09
CA VAL A 555 11.39 -2.51 4.11
C VAL A 555 10.07 -3.20 3.82
N PHE A 556 9.14 -3.03 4.74
CA PHE A 556 7.75 -3.47 4.60
C PHE A 556 6.92 -2.31 4.05
N TYR A 557 6.53 -2.43 2.78
CA TYR A 557 5.71 -1.42 2.10
C TYR A 557 4.24 -1.75 2.20
N LEU A 558 3.45 -0.86 2.80
CA LEU A 558 1.99 -0.90 2.77
C LEU A 558 1.50 -0.25 1.48
N LEU A 559 0.78 -1.00 0.65
CA LEU A 559 0.37 -0.60 -0.70
C LEU A 559 -1.10 -0.20 -0.78
N GLN A 560 -1.94 -0.83 0.02
CA GLN A 560 -3.38 -0.54 0.09
C GLN A 560 -3.95 -1.10 1.40
N ILE A 561 -4.97 -0.44 1.94
CA ILE A 561 -5.87 -0.97 2.96
C ILE A 561 -7.30 -0.68 2.55
N ARG A 562 -8.18 -1.64 2.78
CA ARG A 562 -9.60 -1.47 2.58
C ARG A 562 -10.40 -2.24 3.61
N PRO A 563 -11.60 -1.75 3.99
CA PRO A 563 -12.52 -2.53 4.79
C PRO A 563 -13.03 -3.72 3.98
N MET A 564 -13.20 -4.85 4.64
CA MET A 564 -13.92 -5.99 4.09
C MET A 564 -15.44 -5.75 4.25
N VAL A 565 -16.23 -6.28 3.33
CA VAL A 565 -17.68 -6.10 3.36
C VAL A 565 -18.29 -6.96 4.46
N ASP A 566 -19.00 -6.31 5.39
CA ASP A 566 -19.79 -6.99 6.42
C ASP A 566 -21.14 -7.47 5.83
N ASN A 567 -21.29 -8.75 5.59
CA ASN A 567 -22.58 -9.34 5.27
C ASN A 567 -23.35 -9.68 6.57
N LYS A 568 -23.94 -8.67 7.21
CA LYS A 568 -24.72 -8.82 8.45
C LYS A 568 -26.21 -9.10 8.20
N MET A 569 -26.55 -10.22 7.61
CA MET A 569 -27.87 -10.83 7.79
C MET A 569 -27.66 -12.19 8.46
N MET A 570 -27.85 -12.28 9.76
CA MET A 570 -27.84 -13.57 10.48
C MET A 570 -29.08 -14.35 10.03
N LEU A 571 -28.86 -15.59 9.60
CA LEU A 571 -29.92 -16.57 9.47
C LEU A 571 -30.25 -17.11 10.88
N ASP A 572 -31.54 -17.05 11.27
CA ASP A 572 -31.99 -17.62 12.56
C ASP A 572 -32.08 -19.17 12.52
N GLU A 573 -31.80 -19.78 11.37
CA GLU A 573 -31.91 -21.21 11.11
C GLU A 573 -30.53 -21.90 11.14
N ASP A 574 -30.46 -23.07 11.74
CA ASP A 574 -29.25 -23.89 11.71
C ASP A 574 -29.24 -24.79 10.44
N LEU A 575 -28.40 -24.39 9.47
CA LEU A 575 -28.32 -25.07 8.18
C LEU A 575 -27.78 -26.50 8.29
N THR A 576 -27.12 -26.88 9.40
CA THR A 576 -26.61 -28.24 9.63
C THR A 576 -27.75 -29.26 9.91
N GLU A 577 -28.91 -28.75 10.35
CA GLU A 577 -30.08 -29.63 10.61
C GLU A 577 -30.84 -30.01 9.34
N ILE A 578 -30.55 -29.40 8.18
CA ILE A 578 -31.19 -29.73 6.92
C ILE A 578 -30.64 -31.10 6.42
N PRO A 579 -31.50 -32.10 6.17
CA PRO A 579 -31.04 -33.40 5.68
C PRO A 579 -30.40 -33.34 4.29
N ASP A 580 -29.35 -34.13 4.07
CA ASP A 580 -28.64 -34.15 2.78
C ASP A 580 -29.52 -34.65 1.62
N GLU A 581 -30.51 -35.53 1.90
CA GLU A 581 -31.48 -36.00 0.91
C GLU A 581 -32.37 -34.87 0.34
N LYS A 582 -32.46 -33.75 1.05
CA LYS A 582 -33.19 -32.56 0.61
C LYS A 582 -32.31 -31.54 -0.11
N THR A 583 -31.01 -31.79 -0.23
CA THR A 583 -30.06 -30.83 -0.78
C THR A 583 -29.59 -31.24 -2.17
N LEU A 584 -29.47 -30.25 -3.04
CA LEU A 584 -28.79 -30.37 -4.32
C LEU A 584 -27.27 -30.16 -4.13
N ILE A 585 -26.93 -29.15 -3.35
CA ILE A 585 -25.53 -28.80 -3.02
C ILE A 585 -25.47 -28.40 -1.55
N ARG A 586 -24.53 -28.97 -0.81
CA ARG A 586 -24.16 -28.54 0.54
C ARG A 586 -22.66 -28.22 0.59
N SER A 587 -22.32 -27.14 1.21
CA SER A 587 -20.93 -26.78 1.48
C SER A 587 -20.75 -26.44 2.95
N HIS A 588 -19.71 -27.01 3.57
CA HIS A 588 -19.21 -26.63 4.90
C HIS A 588 -18.13 -25.55 4.81
N ASN A 589 -17.90 -25.03 3.61
CA ASN A 589 -16.96 -23.97 3.30
C ASN A 589 -17.64 -22.93 2.40
N ALA A 590 -18.78 -22.39 2.86
CA ALA A 590 -19.54 -21.40 2.14
C ALA A 590 -19.21 -19.99 2.59
N ILE A 591 -19.24 -19.07 1.65
CA ILE A 591 -19.09 -17.63 1.86
C ILE A 591 -20.29 -16.93 1.23
N GLY A 592 -20.74 -15.87 1.85
CA GLY A 592 -21.95 -15.14 1.48
C GLY A 592 -22.92 -15.13 2.65
N GLN A 593 -24.05 -14.47 2.46
CA GLN A 593 -25.08 -14.39 3.50
C GLN A 593 -26.45 -14.18 2.89
N GLY A 594 -27.45 -14.90 3.41
CA GLY A 594 -28.85 -14.67 3.10
C GLY A 594 -29.58 -15.85 2.50
N VAL A 595 -30.83 -15.60 2.11
CA VAL A 595 -31.74 -16.58 1.48
C VAL A 595 -32.15 -16.07 0.11
N SER A 596 -32.17 -16.95 -0.90
CA SER A 596 -32.73 -16.67 -2.22
C SER A 596 -33.62 -17.83 -2.65
N ASN A 597 -34.82 -17.51 -3.13
CA ASN A 597 -35.83 -18.48 -3.63
C ASN A 597 -36.32 -18.11 -5.04
N GLU A 598 -35.52 -17.40 -5.80
CA GLU A 598 -35.87 -16.88 -7.13
C GLU A 598 -35.07 -17.54 -8.26
N VAL A 599 -34.24 -18.52 -7.95
CA VAL A 599 -33.36 -19.18 -8.92
C VAL A 599 -33.97 -20.51 -9.37
N TYR A 600 -34.16 -20.65 -10.68
CA TYR A 600 -34.75 -21.86 -11.31
C TYR A 600 -33.71 -22.65 -12.12
N ASP A 601 -32.55 -22.08 -12.35
CA ASP A 601 -31.59 -22.54 -13.36
C ASP A 601 -30.28 -22.95 -12.71
N VAL A 602 -29.73 -24.09 -13.16
CA VAL A 602 -28.39 -24.56 -12.80
C VAL A 602 -27.58 -24.76 -14.08
N VAL A 603 -26.42 -24.11 -14.14
CA VAL A 603 -25.42 -24.25 -15.20
C VAL A 603 -24.21 -24.97 -14.63
N TYR A 604 -23.81 -26.07 -15.21
CA TYR A 604 -22.70 -26.85 -14.68
C TYR A 604 -21.82 -27.45 -15.76
N VAL A 605 -20.54 -27.59 -15.41
CA VAL A 605 -19.53 -28.24 -16.27
C VAL A 605 -19.69 -29.75 -16.20
N LYS A 606 -19.71 -30.40 -17.36
CA LYS A 606 -19.74 -31.87 -17.44
C LYS A 606 -18.40 -32.43 -16.99
N THR A 607 -18.46 -33.48 -16.13
CA THR A 607 -17.26 -34.05 -15.48
C THR A 607 -16.78 -35.35 -16.06
N ASP A 608 -17.61 -36.04 -16.88
CA ASP A 608 -17.32 -37.41 -17.40
C ASP A 608 -16.00 -37.48 -18.22
N ASP A 609 -15.72 -36.42 -19.01
CA ASP A 609 -14.48 -36.28 -19.81
C ASP A 609 -13.76 -34.95 -19.50
N TYR A 610 -13.83 -34.44 -18.26
CA TYR A 610 -13.23 -33.19 -17.90
C TYR A 610 -11.72 -33.23 -18.03
N SER A 611 -11.18 -32.20 -18.70
CA SER A 611 -9.74 -31.87 -18.78
C SER A 611 -9.53 -30.41 -18.61
N ALA A 612 -8.56 -30.01 -17.77
CA ALA A 612 -8.17 -28.61 -17.56
C ALA A 612 -7.71 -27.93 -18.86
N TYR A 613 -7.31 -28.70 -19.88
CA TYR A 613 -7.00 -28.16 -21.23
C TYR A 613 -8.21 -27.46 -21.87
N ASN A 614 -9.43 -27.89 -21.52
CA ASN A 614 -10.67 -27.33 -22.08
C ASN A 614 -11.18 -26.09 -21.31
N ASN A 615 -10.53 -25.68 -20.21
CA ASN A 615 -10.99 -24.56 -19.38
C ASN A 615 -11.20 -23.24 -20.15
N PRO A 616 -10.37 -22.85 -21.12
CA PRO A 616 -10.65 -21.67 -21.94
C PRO A 616 -11.95 -21.79 -22.77
N ALA A 617 -12.20 -22.96 -23.37
CA ALA A 617 -13.42 -23.20 -24.13
C ALA A 617 -14.66 -23.20 -23.21
N ILE A 618 -14.53 -23.77 -22.00
CA ILE A 618 -15.58 -23.72 -20.96
C ILE A 618 -15.92 -22.27 -20.60
N ALA A 619 -14.91 -21.42 -20.46
CA ALA A 619 -15.12 -19.99 -20.16
C ALA A 619 -15.95 -19.29 -21.25
N ASP A 620 -15.65 -19.54 -22.53
CA ASP A 620 -16.39 -18.97 -23.65
C ASP A 620 -17.84 -19.47 -23.73
N GLU A 621 -18.07 -20.76 -23.45
CA GLU A 621 -19.41 -21.36 -23.41
C GLU A 621 -20.24 -20.74 -22.30
N ILE A 622 -19.65 -20.53 -21.10
CA ILE A 622 -20.33 -19.93 -19.95
C ILE A 622 -20.62 -18.44 -20.21
N ASP A 623 -19.68 -17.67 -20.79
CA ASP A 623 -19.91 -16.27 -21.13
C ASP A 623 -21.13 -16.10 -22.05
N ARG A 624 -21.26 -16.97 -23.06
CA ARG A 624 -22.41 -16.96 -23.95
C ARG A 624 -23.74 -17.25 -23.20
N ILE A 625 -23.72 -18.22 -22.28
CA ILE A 625 -24.91 -18.57 -21.49
C ILE A 625 -25.24 -17.40 -20.56
N ASN A 626 -24.24 -16.82 -19.89
CA ASN A 626 -24.40 -15.70 -18.95
C ASN A 626 -25.03 -14.46 -19.62
N ARG A 627 -24.60 -14.11 -20.84
CA ARG A 627 -25.20 -12.98 -21.60
C ARG A 627 -26.69 -13.17 -21.80
N ARG A 628 -27.14 -14.37 -22.15
CA ARG A 628 -28.55 -14.66 -22.30
C ARG A 628 -29.31 -14.48 -20.97
N PHE A 629 -28.74 -14.93 -19.85
CA PHE A 629 -29.33 -14.73 -18.52
C PHE A 629 -29.47 -13.26 -18.16
N LEU A 630 -28.48 -12.43 -18.51
CA LEU A 630 -28.53 -10.98 -18.31
C LEU A 630 -29.63 -10.33 -19.18
N GLU A 631 -29.75 -10.71 -20.45
CA GLU A 631 -30.80 -10.23 -21.35
C GLU A 631 -32.21 -10.62 -20.87
N GLU A 632 -32.36 -11.79 -20.27
CA GLU A 632 -33.64 -12.30 -19.72
C GLU A 632 -33.89 -11.83 -18.28
N GLY A 633 -32.96 -11.10 -17.64
CA GLY A 633 -33.05 -10.65 -16.24
C GLY A 633 -33.17 -11.80 -15.22
N ARG A 634 -32.56 -12.94 -15.48
CA ARG A 634 -32.60 -14.14 -14.65
C ARG A 634 -31.24 -14.47 -14.04
N ASN A 635 -31.29 -15.25 -12.95
CA ASN A 635 -30.10 -15.74 -12.25
C ASN A 635 -30.00 -17.26 -12.33
N TYR A 636 -28.79 -17.79 -12.07
CA TYR A 636 -28.53 -19.23 -12.06
C TYR A 636 -27.51 -19.63 -10.97
N VAL A 637 -27.45 -20.92 -10.65
CA VAL A 637 -26.36 -21.52 -9.86
C VAL A 637 -25.30 -22.02 -10.84
N LEU A 638 -24.04 -21.63 -10.66
CA LEU A 638 -22.91 -22.05 -11.47
C LEU A 638 -22.10 -23.13 -10.73
N VAL A 639 -21.86 -24.27 -11.33
CA VAL A 639 -21.07 -25.34 -10.75
C VAL A 639 -19.99 -25.82 -11.72
N GLY A 640 -18.77 -25.97 -11.24
CA GLY A 640 -17.70 -26.50 -12.08
C GLY A 640 -16.49 -26.98 -11.29
N PRO A 641 -15.66 -27.82 -11.91
CA PRO A 641 -14.46 -28.36 -11.30
C PRO A 641 -13.36 -27.29 -11.27
N GLY A 642 -12.63 -27.23 -10.16
CA GLY A 642 -11.54 -26.28 -10.00
C GLY A 642 -11.98 -24.88 -9.64
N ARG A 643 -11.05 -23.96 -9.78
CA ARG A 643 -11.25 -22.53 -9.42
C ARG A 643 -11.97 -21.79 -10.53
N TRP A 644 -12.81 -20.83 -10.13
CA TRP A 644 -13.36 -19.85 -11.06
C TRP A 644 -12.50 -18.57 -11.04
N GLY A 645 -12.28 -17.98 -12.22
CA GLY A 645 -11.53 -16.74 -12.34
C GLY A 645 -10.00 -16.86 -12.22
N SER A 646 -9.47 -18.07 -12.38
CA SER A 646 -8.02 -18.28 -12.40
C SER A 646 -7.41 -17.83 -13.73
N SER A 647 -6.34 -17.03 -13.70
CA SER A 647 -5.55 -16.70 -14.89
C SER A 647 -4.70 -17.88 -15.41
N ASP A 648 -4.58 -18.95 -14.59
CA ASP A 648 -3.94 -20.21 -14.99
C ASP A 648 -5.01 -21.26 -15.31
N PRO A 649 -5.18 -21.62 -16.59
CA PRO A 649 -6.21 -22.59 -17.00
C PRO A 649 -6.03 -23.99 -16.37
N TRP A 650 -4.84 -24.33 -15.87
CA TRP A 650 -4.60 -25.60 -15.17
C TRP A 650 -5.14 -25.62 -13.74
N LEU A 651 -5.35 -24.42 -13.16
CA LEU A 651 -5.89 -24.27 -11.81
C LEU A 651 -7.41 -24.05 -11.79
N GLY A 652 -8.00 -23.69 -12.93
CA GLY A 652 -9.44 -23.45 -13.01
C GLY A 652 -9.89 -22.79 -14.30
N VAL A 653 -11.17 -22.44 -14.34
CA VAL A 653 -11.80 -21.81 -15.51
C VAL A 653 -11.48 -20.31 -15.53
N PRO A 654 -10.87 -19.77 -16.62
CA PRO A 654 -10.39 -18.38 -16.68
C PRO A 654 -11.50 -17.39 -17.02
N VAL A 655 -12.58 -17.37 -16.25
CA VAL A 655 -13.66 -16.37 -16.39
C VAL A 655 -13.30 -15.08 -15.65
N LYS A 656 -13.80 -13.95 -16.16
CA LYS A 656 -13.88 -12.68 -15.43
C LYS A 656 -15.29 -12.48 -14.89
N TRP A 657 -15.47 -11.55 -13.95
CA TRP A 657 -16.78 -11.25 -13.40
C TRP A 657 -17.90 -11.04 -14.44
N PRO A 658 -17.72 -10.23 -15.51
CA PRO A 658 -18.76 -10.06 -16.53
C PRO A 658 -19.21 -11.35 -17.21
N ASN A 659 -18.35 -12.38 -17.27
CA ASN A 659 -18.69 -13.66 -17.91
C ASN A 659 -19.66 -14.52 -17.08
N ILE A 660 -19.86 -14.22 -15.79
CA ILE A 660 -20.67 -14.99 -14.85
C ILE A 660 -21.52 -14.13 -13.91
N SER A 661 -21.70 -12.84 -14.23
CA SER A 661 -22.35 -11.85 -13.37
C SER A 661 -23.82 -12.13 -13.05
N ALA A 662 -24.49 -12.98 -13.81
CA ALA A 662 -25.84 -13.45 -13.52
C ALA A 662 -25.88 -14.65 -12.54
N ALA A 663 -24.74 -15.24 -12.16
CA ALA A 663 -24.70 -16.31 -11.17
C ALA A 663 -25.04 -15.80 -9.77
N ARG A 664 -25.93 -16.50 -9.06
CA ARG A 664 -26.34 -16.21 -7.67
C ARG A 664 -25.56 -16.99 -6.65
N VAL A 665 -25.13 -18.19 -7.05
CA VAL A 665 -24.17 -19.04 -6.32
C VAL A 665 -23.16 -19.57 -7.30
N ILE A 666 -21.91 -19.58 -6.88
CA ILE A 666 -20.78 -20.16 -7.61
C ILE A 666 -20.21 -21.27 -6.76
N VAL A 667 -20.08 -22.45 -7.34
CA VAL A 667 -19.61 -23.67 -6.69
C VAL A 667 -18.33 -24.14 -7.34
N GLU A 668 -17.28 -24.22 -6.56
CA GLU A 668 -16.04 -24.92 -6.91
C GLU A 668 -16.15 -26.37 -6.44
N SER A 669 -16.28 -27.32 -7.37
CA SER A 669 -16.38 -28.73 -7.06
C SER A 669 -15.04 -29.43 -7.28
N GLY A 670 -14.62 -30.23 -6.31
CA GLY A 670 -13.50 -31.15 -6.44
C GLY A 670 -13.87 -32.39 -7.26
N LEU A 671 -12.88 -32.99 -7.92
CA LEU A 671 -12.99 -34.30 -8.56
C LEU A 671 -12.04 -35.28 -7.88
N THR A 672 -12.25 -36.57 -8.01
CA THR A 672 -11.41 -37.61 -7.39
C THR A 672 -9.91 -37.41 -7.65
N ASN A 673 -9.56 -36.86 -8.81
CA ASN A 673 -8.18 -36.57 -9.22
C ASN A 673 -7.81 -35.07 -9.19
N TYR A 674 -8.70 -34.20 -8.68
CA TYR A 674 -8.55 -32.75 -8.74
C TYR A 674 -9.21 -32.14 -7.51
N ARG A 675 -8.41 -31.95 -6.46
CA ARG A 675 -8.84 -31.25 -5.25
C ARG A 675 -8.87 -29.76 -5.49
N VAL A 676 -9.91 -29.10 -5.01
CA VAL A 676 -10.02 -27.64 -5.05
C VAL A 676 -9.66 -27.05 -3.68
N ASP A 677 -8.68 -26.15 -3.70
CA ASP A 677 -8.46 -25.25 -2.59
C ASP A 677 -9.11 -23.88 -2.90
N PRO A 678 -9.80 -23.26 -1.92
CA PRO A 678 -10.55 -22.04 -2.15
C PRO A 678 -9.71 -20.92 -2.74
N SER A 679 -10.27 -20.18 -3.71
CA SER A 679 -9.62 -19.03 -4.41
C SER A 679 -9.63 -17.76 -3.58
N GLN A 680 -9.14 -17.79 -2.34
CA GLN A 680 -9.02 -16.58 -1.51
C GLN A 680 -7.90 -15.68 -2.01
N GLY A 681 -8.09 -14.33 -1.96
CA GLY A 681 -7.05 -13.36 -2.30
C GLY A 681 -7.12 -12.81 -3.72
N THR A 682 -7.98 -13.29 -4.58
CA THR A 682 -8.13 -12.78 -5.95
C THR A 682 -9.11 -11.59 -6.04
N HIS A 683 -8.93 -10.71 -7.01
CA HIS A 683 -9.93 -9.69 -7.34
C HIS A 683 -11.29 -10.30 -7.70
N PHE A 684 -11.27 -11.44 -8.34
CA PHE A 684 -12.47 -12.22 -8.66
C PHE A 684 -13.27 -12.57 -7.40
N PHE A 685 -12.61 -13.15 -6.40
CA PHE A 685 -13.22 -13.50 -5.12
C PHE A 685 -13.77 -12.28 -4.36
N GLN A 686 -13.05 -11.15 -4.41
CA GLN A 686 -13.47 -9.89 -3.78
C GLN A 686 -14.76 -9.35 -4.39
N ASN A 687 -14.90 -9.44 -5.71
CA ASN A 687 -16.11 -9.02 -6.41
C ASN A 687 -17.30 -9.90 -6.01
N LEU A 688 -17.11 -11.24 -5.92
CA LEU A 688 -18.17 -12.18 -5.52
C LEU A 688 -18.77 -11.82 -4.17
N THR A 689 -17.96 -11.62 -3.16
CA THR A 689 -18.40 -11.28 -1.81
C THR A 689 -19.17 -9.95 -1.75
N SER A 690 -18.84 -9.05 -2.66
CA SER A 690 -19.47 -7.71 -2.72
C SER A 690 -20.84 -7.68 -3.36
N PHE A 691 -21.10 -8.61 -4.29
CA PHE A 691 -22.40 -8.71 -4.96
C PHE A 691 -23.41 -9.60 -4.21
N GLY A 692 -23.05 -10.10 -3.05
CA GLY A 692 -23.90 -11.02 -2.29
C GLY A 692 -24.11 -12.35 -3.01
N VAL A 693 -23.12 -12.76 -3.84
CA VAL A 693 -23.10 -14.05 -4.50
C VAL A 693 -22.60 -15.09 -3.51
N GLY A 694 -23.35 -16.17 -3.33
CA GLY A 694 -22.91 -17.30 -2.54
C GLY A 694 -21.73 -17.98 -3.23
N TYR A 695 -20.69 -18.30 -2.46
CA TYR A 695 -19.52 -19.00 -2.98
C TYR A 695 -19.25 -20.24 -2.15
N PHE A 696 -19.32 -21.40 -2.79
CA PHE A 696 -19.25 -22.72 -2.16
C PHE A 696 -18.04 -23.49 -2.65
N THR A 697 -17.34 -24.14 -1.74
CA THR A 697 -16.36 -25.17 -2.08
C THR A 697 -16.87 -26.52 -1.61
N VAL A 698 -16.90 -27.49 -2.50
CA VAL A 698 -17.42 -28.84 -2.25
C VAL A 698 -16.45 -29.90 -2.76
N ASN A 699 -16.02 -30.80 -1.89
CA ASN A 699 -15.20 -31.97 -2.25
C ASN A 699 -15.94 -33.26 -1.84
N ASP A 700 -17.06 -33.52 -2.51
CA ASP A 700 -17.99 -34.63 -2.21
C ASP A 700 -17.28 -35.99 -2.11
N PHE A 701 -16.29 -36.26 -2.95
CA PHE A 701 -15.46 -37.47 -2.91
C PHE A 701 -14.63 -37.65 -1.63
N LEU A 702 -14.44 -36.60 -0.83
CA LEU A 702 -13.78 -36.62 0.49
C LEU A 702 -14.79 -36.61 1.64
N GLY A 703 -16.09 -36.56 1.34
CA GLY A 703 -17.14 -36.36 2.35
C GLY A 703 -17.21 -34.92 2.88
N ASP A 704 -16.62 -33.96 2.16
CA ASP A 704 -16.68 -32.54 2.48
C ASP A 704 -17.74 -31.87 1.61
N GLY A 705 -18.98 -31.91 2.10
CA GLY A 705 -20.17 -31.39 1.45
C GLY A 705 -20.90 -32.42 0.59
N VAL A 706 -21.92 -31.96 -0.15
CA VAL A 706 -22.77 -32.74 -1.06
C VAL A 706 -22.88 -32.04 -2.41
N TYR A 707 -22.70 -32.79 -3.49
CA TYR A 707 -23.01 -32.35 -4.85
C TYR A 707 -23.78 -33.43 -5.60
N ASN A 708 -25.09 -33.27 -5.69
CA ASN A 708 -25.97 -34.27 -6.32
C ASN A 708 -25.98 -34.15 -7.85
N GLN A 709 -24.83 -34.41 -8.48
CA GLN A 709 -24.69 -34.36 -9.93
C GLN A 709 -25.55 -35.40 -10.65
N ALA A 710 -25.78 -36.54 -10.04
CA ALA A 710 -26.63 -37.60 -10.59
C ALA A 710 -28.08 -37.12 -10.79
N PHE A 711 -28.61 -36.35 -9.83
CA PHE A 711 -29.90 -35.70 -9.96
C PHE A 711 -29.94 -34.72 -11.12
N LEU A 712 -28.93 -33.85 -11.24
CA LEU A 712 -28.82 -32.86 -12.36
C LEU A 712 -28.75 -33.58 -13.71
N ASN A 713 -27.97 -34.63 -13.83
CA ASN A 713 -27.83 -35.41 -15.07
C ASN A 713 -29.14 -36.10 -15.48
N SER A 714 -30.01 -36.45 -14.50
CA SER A 714 -31.31 -37.04 -14.78
C SER A 714 -32.36 -36.05 -15.30
N GLN A 715 -32.13 -34.73 -15.16
CA GLN A 715 -33.06 -33.69 -15.59
C GLN A 715 -32.91 -33.40 -17.10
N PRO A 716 -33.98 -32.94 -17.78
CA PRO A 716 -33.88 -32.53 -19.16
C PRO A 716 -33.03 -31.25 -19.27
N ALA A 717 -32.08 -31.24 -20.20
CA ALA A 717 -31.30 -30.04 -20.48
C ALA A 717 -32.10 -29.02 -21.29
N VAL A 718 -32.01 -27.73 -20.93
CA VAL A 718 -32.48 -26.61 -21.75
C VAL A 718 -31.49 -26.35 -22.87
N GLU A 719 -30.21 -26.46 -22.53
CA GLU A 719 -29.10 -26.34 -23.45
C GLU A 719 -27.96 -27.26 -23.01
N GLU A 720 -27.31 -27.90 -23.97
CA GLU A 720 -26.12 -28.70 -23.74
C GLU A 720 -25.10 -28.38 -24.82
N THR A 721 -23.91 -28.01 -24.39
CA THR A 721 -22.77 -27.75 -25.24
C THR A 721 -21.73 -28.86 -25.16
N ALA A 722 -20.55 -28.67 -25.74
CA ALA A 722 -19.46 -29.64 -25.64
C ALA A 722 -19.08 -29.91 -24.18
N HIS A 723 -19.01 -28.88 -23.35
CA HIS A 723 -18.49 -28.98 -21.98
C HIS A 723 -19.46 -28.55 -20.88
N VAL A 724 -20.54 -27.82 -21.21
CA VAL A 724 -21.44 -27.21 -20.24
C VAL A 724 -22.87 -27.72 -20.44
N ARG A 725 -23.61 -27.92 -19.36
CA ARG A 725 -25.01 -28.26 -19.37
C ARG A 725 -25.83 -27.29 -18.53
N HIS A 726 -26.96 -26.85 -19.08
CA HIS A 726 -27.93 -25.98 -18.44
C HIS A 726 -29.24 -26.73 -18.21
N VAL A 727 -29.66 -26.79 -16.96
CA VAL A 727 -30.94 -27.38 -16.52
C VAL A 727 -31.81 -26.32 -15.91
N ARG A 728 -33.11 -26.34 -16.24
CA ARG A 728 -34.12 -25.46 -15.65
C ARG A 728 -35.21 -26.26 -14.98
N PHE A 729 -35.52 -25.89 -13.74
CA PHE A 729 -36.56 -26.51 -12.95
C PHE A 729 -37.91 -25.80 -13.10
N SER A 730 -38.99 -26.55 -12.79
CA SER A 730 -40.35 -25.97 -12.75
C SER A 730 -40.62 -25.17 -11.47
N SER A 731 -39.89 -25.45 -10.40
CA SER A 731 -39.91 -24.73 -9.12
C SER A 731 -38.52 -24.16 -8.80
N PRO A 732 -38.42 -23.05 -8.07
CA PRO A 732 -37.13 -22.49 -7.72
C PRO A 732 -36.37 -23.43 -6.76
N VAL A 733 -35.06 -23.34 -6.80
CA VAL A 733 -34.19 -23.88 -5.74
C VAL A 733 -34.10 -22.83 -4.63
N VAL A 734 -34.15 -23.27 -3.38
CA VAL A 734 -33.93 -22.40 -2.23
C VAL A 734 -32.45 -22.41 -1.88
N ILE A 735 -31.84 -21.25 -1.87
CA ILE A 735 -30.42 -21.04 -1.54
C ILE A 735 -30.36 -20.41 -0.17
N LYS A 736 -29.65 -21.02 0.78
CA LYS A 736 -29.40 -20.48 2.13
C LYS A 736 -27.92 -20.47 2.39
N VAL A 737 -27.38 -19.33 2.82
CA VAL A 737 -25.95 -19.16 3.09
C VAL A 737 -25.73 -18.48 4.42
N ASP A 738 -24.95 -19.08 5.30
CA ASP A 738 -24.44 -18.53 6.55
C ASP A 738 -22.92 -18.55 6.54
N GLY A 739 -22.32 -17.50 6.00
CA GLY A 739 -20.85 -17.37 5.90
C GLY A 739 -20.15 -17.26 7.25
N MET A 740 -20.86 -16.88 8.32
CA MET A 740 -20.28 -16.84 9.68
C MET A 740 -20.07 -18.27 10.23
N LYS A 741 -21.03 -19.17 9.94
CA LYS A 741 -20.95 -20.60 10.28
C LYS A 741 -20.28 -21.42 9.18
N LYS A 742 -19.92 -20.79 8.04
CA LYS A 742 -19.35 -21.43 6.84
C LYS A 742 -20.29 -22.44 6.17
N GLU A 743 -21.57 -22.40 6.48
CA GLU A 743 -22.56 -23.33 5.95
C GLU A 743 -23.30 -22.72 4.77
N GLY A 744 -23.49 -23.52 3.73
CA GLY A 744 -24.25 -23.13 2.56
C GLY A 744 -25.02 -24.30 1.97
N VAL A 745 -26.28 -24.07 1.60
CA VAL A 745 -27.15 -25.10 1.07
C VAL A 745 -27.91 -24.59 -0.13
N VAL A 746 -27.93 -25.36 -1.22
CA VAL A 746 -28.87 -25.23 -2.33
C VAL A 746 -29.84 -26.42 -2.20
N MET A 747 -31.09 -26.12 -1.93
CA MET A 747 -32.11 -27.16 -1.76
C MET A 747 -32.51 -27.79 -3.09
N LEU A 748 -33.07 -29.02 -3.08
CA LEU A 748 -33.71 -29.57 -4.25
C LEU A 748 -34.93 -28.72 -4.66
N PRO A 749 -35.29 -28.62 -5.96
CA PRO A 749 -36.41 -27.81 -6.41
C PRO A 749 -37.73 -28.26 -5.78
N GLY A 750 -38.51 -27.26 -5.28
CA GLY A 750 -39.81 -27.48 -4.62
C GLY A 750 -39.75 -28.03 -3.20
N VAL A 751 -38.56 -28.06 -2.59
CA VAL A 751 -38.36 -28.36 -1.16
C VAL A 751 -38.21 -27.03 -0.41
N GLU A 752 -39.03 -26.82 0.64
CA GLU A 752 -38.99 -25.65 1.54
C GLU A 752 -38.04 -25.89 2.73
#